data_a5969266f87144e60d8f34a22c6e68eb
#
_entry.id   a5969266f87144e60d8f34a22c6e68eb
#
_cell.length_a   1.000
_cell.length_b   1.000
_cell.length_c   1.000
_cell.angle_alpha   90.00
_cell.angle_beta   90.00
_cell.angle_gamma   90.00
#
_symmetry.space_group_name_H-M   'P 1'
#
loop_
_entity.id
_entity.type
_entity.pdbx_description
1 polymer ?
#
loop_
_entity_poly.entity_id
_entity_poly.type
_entity_poly.pdbx_seq_one_letter_code
_entity_poly.pdbx_strand_id
1 'polypeptide(L)'
;MKLQQLIKTHQLGLLFQQGKFGIEKESQRVDANGNIVTTAHPAVFGSRSYHPYIQTDFAESQLELITPPNEKLSDTLRWLSAIHEVTLRSLPESEYIFPLSMPAGLSPEDQIQEAQLENKWDVEYREHLSKIYGKYKQMVSGIHYNFQISDEFVEKLFSLQQTYSDPIEFRNALYMKLANNFLRYQWILVYLLAATPEVESQYFGEKSPLAAGQLVRSLRSSPYGYVNAPHIVINHDSLKDYVESLEHFVASGDLLAEKEFYSNVRLRGAKKARELLEKGVKYAEFRLFDLNPFAPYGITLEDAQFIHYFLLTMLWLEETSGQQAVEQGKAYLYQVALEDPRAPTALQTEGEAILKTTLEMLEQIQAGKEIEAIVKAKLAQFADPSKTINGRLRQAIEKAGSYKALGAQLAQQYKAQAFERFYALSAFDNMELSTQALLFDLIQKGLNVEILDENDQFLAVKFGDHLEYVKNGNMTSHDQYISPLIMENKVVTKKVLAKAGFNVPKSVEFTSVEQAVAHYPLFEGKAVVIKPKSTNYGLGITIFQQGVTNRDDFRQAIEIAFREDKEVMVEDYLVGTEYRFFVLGDETLAVLLRVPANVIGDGVKTVRELVDAKNADPLRGDGSRSPLKKIALGEIEQLQLKEQGLTPESVPTSGQIVQLRANSNISTGGDSIDMTDQMHESYKALAVGITHAMGAKVCGVDLIIPDLSQPARPNLDSWGVIEANFNPMMMMHIFPYQGKSRRLTQNVIKMLFPELP
;
A
#
# COMPACT_ATOMS: atom_id res chain seq x y z
N MET A 1 14.91 24.25 34.89
CA MET A 1 14.07 23.15 35.41
C MET A 1 14.29 21.95 34.50
N LYS A 2 14.53 20.75 35.04
CA LYS A 2 14.80 19.55 34.20
C LYS A 2 13.60 19.22 33.33
N LEU A 3 13.80 18.71 32.10
CA LEU A 3 12.77 18.35 31.14
C LEU A 3 11.66 17.48 31.78
N GLN A 4 12.04 16.45 32.53
CA GLN A 4 11.11 15.60 33.30
C GLN A 4 10.16 16.39 34.21
N GLN A 5 10.68 17.41 34.92
CA GLN A 5 9.86 18.23 35.80
C GLN A 5 8.88 19.10 35.04
N LEU A 6 9.30 19.65 33.87
CA LEU A 6 8.40 20.41 32.99
C LEU A 6 7.25 19.54 32.50
N ILE A 7 7.55 18.34 32.00
CA ILE A 7 6.55 17.40 31.48
C ILE A 7 5.55 17.04 32.61
N LYS A 8 6.05 16.72 33.82
CA LYS A 8 5.20 16.33 34.96
C LYS A 8 4.36 17.48 35.46
N THR A 9 4.99 18.64 35.75
CA THR A 9 4.32 19.79 36.33
C THR A 9 3.24 20.36 35.43
N HIS A 10 3.45 20.34 34.12
CA HIS A 10 2.52 20.90 33.14
C HIS A 10 1.69 19.85 32.42
N GLN A 11 1.72 18.59 32.87
CA GLN A 11 0.94 17.46 32.32
C GLN A 11 1.11 17.29 30.80
N LEU A 12 2.33 17.42 30.28
CA LEU A 12 2.66 17.36 28.85
C LEU A 12 2.84 15.92 28.35
N GLY A 13 2.54 14.89 29.14
CA GLY A 13 2.80 13.49 28.80
C GLY A 13 2.17 13.03 27.47
N LEU A 14 0.97 13.49 27.12
CA LEU A 14 0.32 13.16 25.84
C LEU A 14 1.04 13.84 24.65
N LEU A 15 1.40 15.13 24.77
CA LEU A 15 2.15 15.83 23.73
C LEU A 15 3.56 15.27 23.54
N PHE A 16 4.21 14.84 24.62
CA PHE A 16 5.54 14.24 24.59
C PHE A 16 5.59 12.93 23.78
N GLN A 17 4.47 12.19 23.75
CA GLN A 17 4.36 10.96 22.97
C GLN A 17 4.11 11.19 21.47
N GLN A 18 3.73 12.41 21.09
CA GLN A 18 3.41 12.74 19.71
C GLN A 18 4.66 13.07 18.89
N GLY A 19 4.55 12.82 17.58
CA GLY A 19 5.60 13.15 16.64
C GLY A 19 5.21 12.75 15.23
N LYS A 20 6.16 12.90 14.28
CA LYS A 20 6.00 12.36 12.93
C LYS A 20 7.07 11.30 12.69
N PHE A 21 6.65 10.27 11.97
CA PHE A 21 7.45 9.09 11.73
C PHE A 21 7.57 8.83 10.23
N GLY A 22 8.75 8.44 9.78
CA GLY A 22 9.03 7.93 8.46
C GLY A 22 9.97 6.74 8.53
N ILE A 23 9.84 5.82 7.59
CA ILE A 23 10.72 4.65 7.49
C ILE A 23 11.27 4.57 6.07
N GLU A 24 12.58 4.33 5.97
CA GLU A 24 13.27 3.97 4.75
C GLU A 24 13.77 2.53 4.93
N LYS A 25 13.42 1.65 3.99
CA LYS A 25 13.81 0.24 4.02
C LYS A 25 14.68 -0.06 2.81
N GLU A 26 15.93 -0.38 3.06
CA GLU A 26 16.84 -0.88 2.04
C GLU A 26 16.71 -2.39 1.88
N SER A 27 16.88 -2.91 0.66
CA SER A 27 16.92 -4.36 0.41
C SER A 27 17.54 -4.69 -0.95
N GLN A 28 18.26 -5.81 -1.02
CA GLN A 28 18.77 -6.33 -2.27
C GLN A 28 17.68 -7.06 -3.07
N ARG A 29 17.71 -6.93 -4.40
CA ARG A 29 16.98 -7.83 -5.30
C ARG A 29 17.79 -9.08 -5.53
N VAL A 30 17.15 -10.23 -5.42
CA VAL A 30 17.78 -11.56 -5.55
C VAL A 30 16.97 -12.47 -6.47
N ASP A 31 17.64 -13.52 -6.97
CA ASP A 31 16.96 -14.62 -7.65
C ASP A 31 16.33 -15.62 -6.65
N ALA A 32 15.68 -16.66 -7.14
CA ALA A 32 15.06 -17.70 -6.31
C ALA A 32 16.04 -18.47 -5.41
N ASN A 33 17.34 -18.42 -5.68
CA ASN A 33 18.39 -19.06 -4.89
C ASN A 33 19.08 -18.10 -3.91
N GLY A 34 18.61 -16.83 -3.84
CA GLY A 34 19.18 -15.81 -2.99
C GLY A 34 20.46 -15.19 -3.54
N ASN A 35 20.78 -15.34 -4.83
CA ASN A 35 21.89 -14.64 -5.45
C ASN A 35 21.44 -13.22 -5.84
N ILE A 36 22.30 -12.24 -5.61
CA ILE A 36 22.04 -10.85 -5.99
C ILE A 36 21.94 -10.77 -7.52
N VAL A 37 20.87 -10.12 -8.01
CA VAL A 37 20.66 -9.93 -9.45
C VAL A 37 21.55 -8.82 -10.00
N THR A 38 21.93 -8.95 -11.27
CA THR A 38 22.72 -7.94 -12.01
C THR A 38 21.87 -7.12 -12.99
N THR A 39 20.55 -7.29 -12.94
CA THR A 39 19.60 -6.53 -13.77
C THR A 39 19.52 -5.07 -13.35
N ALA A 40 19.25 -4.18 -14.30
CA ALA A 40 19.02 -2.77 -14.02
C ALA A 40 17.80 -2.55 -13.12
N HIS A 41 17.70 -1.40 -12.49
CA HIS A 41 16.51 -0.96 -11.76
C HIS A 41 15.26 -1.09 -12.66
N PRO A 42 14.15 -1.67 -12.17
CA PRO A 42 12.98 -1.92 -13.02
C PRO A 42 12.40 -0.63 -13.59
N ALA A 43 12.32 -0.55 -14.91
CA ALA A 43 11.84 0.63 -15.62
C ALA A 43 10.41 1.06 -15.24
N VAL A 44 9.62 0.13 -14.71
CA VAL A 44 8.23 0.40 -14.27
C VAL A 44 8.16 1.42 -13.12
N PHE A 45 9.23 1.57 -12.34
CA PHE A 45 9.33 2.57 -11.27
C PHE A 45 9.83 3.94 -11.75
N GLY A 46 10.29 4.05 -13.00
CA GLY A 46 10.78 5.30 -13.55
C GLY A 46 12.10 5.75 -12.93
N SER A 47 12.10 6.92 -12.27
CA SER A 47 13.32 7.54 -11.73
C SER A 47 13.90 6.78 -10.53
N ARG A 48 15.22 6.60 -10.53
CA ARG A 48 15.97 6.00 -9.41
C ARG A 48 16.12 6.94 -8.22
N SER A 49 16.21 8.26 -8.47
CA SER A 49 16.51 9.27 -7.46
C SER A 49 15.30 10.05 -6.99
N TYR A 50 14.27 10.20 -7.85
CA TYR A 50 13.17 11.15 -7.62
C TYR A 50 11.82 10.48 -7.39
N HIS A 51 11.77 9.15 -7.45
CA HIS A 51 10.57 8.41 -7.09
C HIS A 51 10.30 8.58 -5.58
N PRO A 52 9.10 9.04 -5.15
CA PRO A 52 8.87 9.38 -3.73
C PRO A 52 8.85 8.16 -2.80
N TYR A 53 8.68 6.94 -3.33
CA TYR A 53 8.49 5.72 -2.54
C TYR A 53 9.48 4.61 -2.83
N ILE A 54 10.04 4.50 -4.06
CA ILE A 54 10.86 3.38 -4.50
C ILE A 54 12.08 3.92 -5.23
N GLN A 55 13.19 3.97 -4.55
CA GLN A 55 14.47 4.47 -5.07
C GLN A 55 15.51 3.36 -5.17
N THR A 56 16.69 3.72 -5.66
CA THR A 56 17.87 2.87 -5.66
C THR A 56 18.92 3.49 -4.74
N ASP A 57 19.46 2.72 -3.80
CA ASP A 57 20.50 3.25 -2.93
C ASP A 57 21.89 3.17 -3.59
N PHE A 58 22.75 2.24 -3.20
CA PHE A 58 24.14 2.17 -3.70
C PHE A 58 24.25 1.42 -5.04
N ALA A 59 23.65 0.24 -5.15
CA ALA A 59 23.72 -0.64 -6.31
C ALA A 59 22.41 -0.70 -7.08
N GLU A 60 22.45 -0.97 -8.40
CA GLU A 60 21.25 -1.21 -9.23
C GLU A 60 20.33 -2.28 -8.64
N SER A 61 20.88 -3.26 -7.91
CA SER A 61 20.13 -4.31 -7.22
C SER A 61 19.52 -3.87 -5.89
N GLN A 62 19.93 -2.72 -5.32
CA GLN A 62 19.54 -2.29 -3.99
C GLN A 62 18.40 -1.30 -4.04
N LEU A 63 17.22 -1.75 -3.66
CA LEU A 63 16.02 -0.90 -3.54
C LEU A 63 16.00 -0.21 -2.18
N GLU A 64 15.52 1.02 -2.18
CA GLU A 64 15.17 1.80 -1.00
C GLU A 64 13.70 2.17 -1.03
N LEU A 65 12.93 1.67 -0.06
CA LEU A 65 11.49 1.90 0.06
C LEU A 65 11.22 2.96 1.13
N ILE A 66 10.62 4.07 0.72
CA ILE A 66 10.47 5.29 1.53
C ILE A 66 9.00 5.55 1.81
N THR A 67 8.62 5.69 3.08
CA THR A 67 7.25 6.04 3.45
C THR A 67 7.05 7.56 3.49
N PRO A 68 5.84 8.06 3.22
CA PRO A 68 5.51 9.42 3.61
C PRO A 68 5.56 9.58 5.14
N PRO A 69 5.84 10.79 5.66
CA PRO A 69 5.81 11.04 7.09
C PRO A 69 4.36 10.99 7.62
N ASN A 70 4.14 10.26 8.72
CA ASN A 70 2.84 10.12 9.36
C ASN A 70 2.90 10.43 10.85
N GLU A 71 1.78 10.83 11.44
CA GLU A 71 1.67 11.09 12.88
C GLU A 71 1.51 9.81 13.72
N LYS A 72 1.15 8.70 13.08
CA LYS A 72 1.01 7.39 13.72
C LYS A 72 1.96 6.37 13.09
N LEU A 73 2.65 5.62 13.93
CA LEU A 73 3.49 4.51 13.49
C LEU A 73 2.72 3.42 12.74
N SER A 74 1.49 3.14 13.14
CA SER A 74 0.63 2.20 12.42
C SER A 74 0.42 2.60 10.96
N ASP A 75 0.19 3.89 10.70
CA ASP A 75 -0.02 4.39 9.35
C ASP A 75 1.29 4.40 8.54
N THR A 76 2.43 4.72 9.18
CA THR A 76 3.75 4.59 8.57
C THR A 76 4.02 3.15 8.11
N LEU A 77 3.70 2.16 8.95
CA LEU A 77 3.89 0.74 8.60
C LEU A 77 2.86 0.25 7.56
N ARG A 78 1.65 0.77 7.56
CA ARG A 78 0.67 0.52 6.49
C ARG A 78 1.22 0.99 5.14
N TRP A 79 1.77 2.20 5.08
CA TRP A 79 2.44 2.71 3.88
C TRP A 79 3.63 1.85 3.47
N LEU A 80 4.51 1.46 4.41
CA LEU A 80 5.65 0.59 4.12
C LEU A 80 5.19 -0.76 3.54
N SER A 81 4.14 -1.35 4.13
CA SER A 81 3.54 -2.59 3.65
C SER A 81 2.99 -2.46 2.23
N ALA A 82 2.25 -1.37 1.93
CA ALA A 82 1.72 -1.11 0.60
C ALA A 82 2.82 -0.90 -0.44
N ILE A 83 3.84 -0.09 -0.13
CA ILE A 83 4.98 0.16 -1.01
C ILE A 83 5.74 -1.15 -1.29
N HIS A 84 5.96 -1.96 -0.26
CA HIS A 84 6.62 -3.26 -0.38
C HIS A 84 5.81 -4.24 -1.24
N GLU A 85 4.48 -4.28 -1.07
CA GLU A 85 3.57 -5.11 -1.86
C GLU A 85 3.55 -4.66 -3.33
N VAL A 86 3.44 -3.34 -3.60
CA VAL A 86 3.54 -2.76 -4.95
C VAL A 86 4.88 -3.14 -5.58
N THR A 87 5.98 -3.03 -4.84
CA THR A 87 7.31 -3.37 -5.33
C THR A 87 7.39 -4.83 -5.71
N LEU A 88 7.03 -5.77 -4.81
CA LEU A 88 7.08 -7.22 -5.07
C LEU A 88 6.24 -7.64 -6.28
N ARG A 89 5.06 -7.03 -6.44
CA ARG A 89 4.14 -7.34 -7.55
C ARG A 89 4.56 -6.70 -8.88
N SER A 90 5.48 -5.74 -8.84
CA SER A 90 6.01 -5.04 -10.01
C SER A 90 7.36 -5.58 -10.48
N LEU A 91 8.08 -6.32 -9.63
CA LEU A 91 9.33 -7.00 -10.00
C LEU A 91 9.10 -8.11 -11.03
N PRO A 92 10.09 -8.41 -11.88
CA PRO A 92 10.09 -9.61 -12.72
C PRO A 92 9.75 -10.87 -11.90
N GLU A 93 9.14 -11.85 -12.53
CA GLU A 93 8.72 -13.09 -11.87
C GLU A 93 9.90 -13.81 -11.18
N SER A 94 11.08 -13.78 -11.79
CA SER A 94 12.32 -14.40 -11.30
C SER A 94 13.02 -13.62 -10.18
N GLU A 95 12.55 -12.42 -9.81
CA GLU A 95 13.23 -11.57 -8.84
C GLU A 95 12.41 -11.44 -7.54
N TYR A 96 13.14 -11.34 -6.43
CA TYR A 96 12.62 -11.28 -5.07
C TYR A 96 13.31 -10.18 -4.29
N ILE A 97 12.71 -9.73 -3.17
CA ILE A 97 13.33 -8.82 -2.21
C ILE A 97 13.94 -9.63 -1.09
N PHE A 98 15.26 -9.49 -0.89
CA PHE A 98 15.97 -10.21 0.15
C PHE A 98 15.64 -9.65 1.53
N PRO A 99 15.19 -10.44 2.50
CA PRO A 99 14.68 -9.95 3.78
C PRO A 99 15.74 -9.83 4.88
N LEU A 100 17.03 -10.01 4.53
CA LEU A 100 18.14 -9.97 5.47
C LEU A 100 19.08 -8.80 5.14
N SER A 101 19.72 -8.21 6.17
CA SER A 101 20.55 -7.01 5.99
C SER A 101 21.91 -7.27 5.37
N MET A 102 22.59 -8.36 5.74
CA MET A 102 23.88 -8.68 5.12
C MET A 102 23.63 -9.24 3.72
N PRO A 103 24.36 -8.75 2.71
CA PRO A 103 24.22 -9.27 1.36
C PRO A 103 24.67 -10.74 1.30
N ALA A 104 23.97 -11.56 0.53
CA ALA A 104 24.27 -12.97 0.30
C ALA A 104 24.22 -13.28 -1.20
N GLY A 105 24.88 -14.38 -1.61
CA GLY A 105 25.02 -14.71 -3.03
C GLY A 105 25.78 -13.63 -3.79
N LEU A 106 26.86 -13.15 -3.19
CA LEU A 106 27.68 -12.06 -3.71
C LEU A 106 28.34 -12.45 -5.04
N SER A 107 28.13 -11.64 -6.07
CA SER A 107 28.95 -11.65 -7.28
C SER A 107 30.31 -11.00 -7.02
N PRO A 108 31.35 -11.29 -7.84
CA PRO A 108 32.59 -10.53 -7.80
C PRO A 108 32.35 -9.03 -7.86
N GLU A 109 33.15 -8.21 -7.15
CA GLU A 109 32.92 -6.76 -7.03
C GLU A 109 32.90 -6.03 -8.38
N ASP A 110 33.65 -6.50 -9.37
CA ASP A 110 33.67 -5.95 -10.73
C ASP A 110 32.37 -6.16 -11.51
N GLN A 111 31.53 -7.11 -11.09
CA GLN A 111 30.21 -7.36 -11.67
C GLN A 111 29.09 -6.59 -10.96
N ILE A 112 29.36 -6.00 -9.80
CA ILE A 112 28.39 -5.18 -9.07
C ILE A 112 28.33 -3.81 -9.74
N GLN A 113 27.15 -3.48 -10.26
CA GLN A 113 26.88 -2.19 -10.90
C GLN A 113 26.34 -1.20 -9.87
N GLU A 114 27.05 -0.08 -9.70
CA GLU A 114 26.58 1.06 -8.93
C GLU A 114 25.30 1.66 -9.57
N ALA A 115 24.44 2.21 -8.76
CA ALA A 115 23.17 2.80 -9.23
C ALA A 115 23.43 3.91 -10.25
N GLN A 116 22.81 3.77 -11.42
CA GLN A 116 22.91 4.73 -12.54
C GLN A 116 21.88 5.83 -12.35
N LEU A 117 22.17 6.72 -11.37
CA LEU A 117 21.28 7.81 -11.02
C LEU A 117 21.24 8.90 -12.10
N GLU A 118 20.19 9.71 -12.09
CA GLU A 118 19.95 10.76 -13.08
C GLU A 118 20.98 11.90 -12.96
N ASN A 119 21.51 12.13 -11.76
CA ASN A 119 22.53 13.15 -11.53
C ASN A 119 23.92 12.52 -11.61
N LYS A 120 24.76 13.00 -12.55
CA LYS A 120 26.11 12.52 -12.76
C LYS A 120 26.99 12.59 -11.50
N TRP A 121 26.86 13.65 -10.69
CA TRP A 121 27.63 13.78 -9.45
C TRP A 121 27.28 12.66 -8.44
N ASP A 122 26.02 12.25 -8.38
CA ASP A 122 25.61 11.17 -7.48
C ASP A 122 26.14 9.79 -7.95
N VAL A 123 26.34 9.58 -9.25
CA VAL A 123 27.02 8.40 -9.79
C VAL A 123 28.51 8.44 -9.42
N GLU A 124 29.23 9.56 -9.69
CA GLU A 124 30.63 9.76 -9.35
C GLU A 124 30.89 9.61 -7.84
N TYR A 125 29.94 10.06 -7.02
CA TYR A 125 29.99 9.89 -5.56
C TYR A 125 29.96 8.41 -5.16
N ARG A 126 29.12 7.56 -5.78
CA ARG A 126 29.08 6.12 -5.51
C ARG A 126 30.33 5.39 -5.97
N GLU A 127 30.89 5.79 -7.12
CA GLU A 127 32.19 5.29 -7.57
C GLU A 127 33.32 5.66 -6.59
N HIS A 128 33.27 6.83 -5.98
CA HIS A 128 34.19 7.23 -4.91
C HIS A 128 34.03 6.32 -3.69
N LEU A 129 32.81 6.10 -3.21
CA LEU A 129 32.56 5.21 -2.08
C LEU A 129 33.04 3.78 -2.36
N SER A 130 32.84 3.26 -3.59
CA SER A 130 33.35 1.96 -4.01
C SER A 130 34.87 1.85 -3.85
N LYS A 131 35.61 2.88 -4.22
CA LYS A 131 37.07 2.93 -4.15
C LYS A 131 37.61 2.99 -2.72
N ILE A 132 36.92 3.75 -1.83
CA ILE A 132 37.39 3.97 -0.45
C ILE A 132 36.97 2.82 0.48
N TYR A 133 35.73 2.33 0.37
CA TYR A 133 35.16 1.41 1.33
C TYR A 133 34.93 -0.01 0.78
N GLY A 134 35.01 -0.20 -0.55
CA GLY A 134 34.63 -1.45 -1.23
C GLY A 134 33.11 -1.57 -1.45
N LYS A 135 32.71 -2.25 -2.52
CA LYS A 135 31.29 -2.38 -2.91
C LYS A 135 30.48 -3.21 -1.93
N TYR A 136 31.04 -4.31 -1.42
CA TYR A 136 30.31 -5.21 -0.53
C TYR A 136 29.82 -4.51 0.75
N LYS A 137 30.59 -3.57 1.30
CA LYS A 137 30.19 -2.81 2.49
C LYS A 137 29.04 -1.85 2.23
N GLN A 138 28.95 -1.32 1.01
CA GLN A 138 27.88 -0.43 0.59
C GLN A 138 26.55 -1.17 0.33
N MET A 139 26.61 -2.48 0.07
CA MET A 139 25.44 -3.31 -0.22
C MET A 139 24.72 -3.83 1.03
N VAL A 140 25.18 -3.49 2.22
CA VAL A 140 24.50 -3.82 3.47
C VAL A 140 23.23 -3.01 3.58
N SER A 141 22.10 -3.69 3.80
CA SER A 141 20.77 -3.10 3.88
C SER A 141 20.31 -2.89 5.33
N GLY A 142 19.41 -1.97 5.56
CA GLY A 142 18.89 -1.68 6.88
C GLY A 142 17.55 -0.96 6.87
N ILE A 143 17.12 -0.55 8.07
CA ILE A 143 15.98 0.34 8.29
C ILE A 143 16.53 1.68 8.80
N HIS A 144 16.15 2.76 8.15
CA HIS A 144 16.27 4.10 8.68
C HIS A 144 14.93 4.51 9.32
N TYR A 145 15.02 4.90 10.58
CA TYR A 145 13.86 5.32 11.35
C TYR A 145 13.91 6.83 11.54
N ASN A 146 13.01 7.54 10.89
CA ASN A 146 12.92 9.01 10.95
C ASN A 146 11.93 9.42 12.04
N PHE A 147 12.35 10.30 12.95
CA PHE A 147 11.53 10.81 14.02
C PHE A 147 11.61 12.33 14.12
N GLN A 148 10.45 12.98 14.03
CA GLN A 148 10.26 14.40 14.32
C GLN A 148 9.53 14.54 15.65
N ILE A 149 10.12 15.26 16.58
CA ILE A 149 9.46 15.66 17.84
C ILE A 149 8.27 16.57 17.50
N SER A 150 7.13 16.41 18.19
CA SER A 150 5.96 17.26 17.97
C SER A 150 6.31 18.75 18.06
N ASP A 151 5.97 19.51 17.03
CA ASP A 151 6.19 20.96 17.03
C ASP A 151 5.43 21.63 18.17
N GLU A 152 4.18 21.21 18.43
CA GLU A 152 3.38 21.72 19.56
C GLU A 152 4.04 21.44 20.91
N PHE A 153 4.64 20.25 21.09
CA PHE A 153 5.39 19.92 22.29
C PHE A 153 6.61 20.83 22.46
N VAL A 154 7.40 21.05 21.39
CA VAL A 154 8.59 21.91 21.42
C VAL A 154 8.22 23.35 21.74
N GLU A 155 7.19 23.90 21.10
CA GLU A 155 6.69 25.27 21.35
C GLU A 155 6.21 25.44 22.79
N LYS A 156 5.45 24.46 23.29
CA LYS A 156 4.96 24.48 24.68
C LYS A 156 6.11 24.44 25.66
N LEU A 157 7.08 23.56 25.48
CA LEU A 157 8.28 23.49 26.32
C LEU A 157 9.07 24.80 26.29
N PHE A 158 9.27 25.38 25.09
CA PHE A 158 9.98 26.63 24.94
C PHE A 158 9.33 27.75 25.75
N SER A 159 8.00 27.84 25.76
CA SER A 159 7.26 28.83 26.53
C SER A 159 7.41 28.67 28.06
N LEU A 160 7.78 27.50 28.55
CA LEU A 160 7.86 27.15 29.96
C LEU A 160 9.31 27.17 30.52
N GLN A 161 10.31 27.04 29.67
CA GLN A 161 11.72 27.07 30.04
C GLN A 161 12.26 28.52 30.11
N GLN A 162 13.41 28.73 30.78
CA GLN A 162 14.02 30.05 30.98
C GLN A 162 15.50 30.09 30.55
N THR A 163 16.01 29.02 29.96
CA THR A 163 17.43 28.90 29.62
C THR A 163 17.74 29.46 28.26
N TYR A 164 16.84 29.24 27.30
CA TYR A 164 17.02 29.65 25.89
C TYR A 164 16.09 30.81 25.56
N SER A 165 16.62 31.80 24.86
CA SER A 165 15.88 32.96 24.32
C SER A 165 15.45 32.76 22.87
N ASP A 166 16.13 31.87 22.12
CA ASP A 166 15.84 31.54 20.72
C ASP A 166 15.18 30.17 20.62
N PRO A 167 14.00 30.07 19.97
CA PRO A 167 13.29 28.79 19.77
C PRO A 167 14.05 27.82 18.87
N ILE A 168 14.86 28.31 17.92
CA ILE A 168 15.68 27.45 17.05
C ILE A 168 16.81 26.81 17.84
N GLU A 169 17.50 27.61 18.66
CA GLU A 169 18.56 27.13 19.54
C GLU A 169 18.01 26.07 20.54
N PHE A 170 16.86 26.34 21.12
CA PHE A 170 16.18 25.39 22.01
C PHE A 170 15.83 24.07 21.34
N ARG A 171 15.24 24.12 20.14
CA ARG A 171 14.93 22.94 19.32
C ARG A 171 16.20 22.15 19.00
N ASN A 172 17.25 22.84 18.57
CA ASN A 172 18.54 22.23 18.27
C ASN A 172 19.14 21.52 19.49
N ALA A 173 19.05 22.13 20.68
CA ALA A 173 19.49 21.51 21.92
C ALA A 173 18.72 20.23 22.27
N LEU A 174 17.40 20.19 22.04
CA LEU A 174 16.61 18.96 22.23
C LEU A 174 17.06 17.83 21.31
N TYR A 175 17.32 18.13 20.01
CA TYR A 175 17.80 17.12 19.07
C TYR A 175 19.23 16.68 19.34
N MET A 176 20.12 17.57 19.80
CA MET A 176 21.48 17.21 20.23
C MET A 176 21.43 16.28 21.43
N LYS A 177 20.63 16.61 22.44
CA LYS A 177 20.40 15.73 23.59
C LYS A 177 19.89 14.35 23.17
N LEU A 178 18.89 14.30 22.27
CA LEU A 178 18.36 13.05 21.74
C LEU A 178 19.46 12.23 21.04
N ALA A 179 20.24 12.88 20.17
CA ALA A 179 21.31 12.22 19.42
C ALA A 179 22.44 11.71 20.33
N ASN A 180 22.90 12.52 21.29
CA ASN A 180 23.98 12.16 22.21
C ASN A 180 23.58 10.99 23.13
N ASN A 181 22.40 11.06 23.73
CA ASN A 181 21.90 9.96 24.55
C ASN A 181 21.64 8.70 23.71
N PHE A 182 21.11 8.84 22.49
CA PHE A 182 20.96 7.71 21.58
C PHE A 182 22.32 7.06 21.28
N LEU A 183 23.32 7.83 20.89
CA LEU A 183 24.66 7.31 20.58
C LEU A 183 25.31 6.67 21.81
N ARG A 184 25.04 7.16 23.02
CA ARG A 184 25.53 6.54 24.26
C ARG A 184 24.88 5.18 24.56
N TYR A 185 23.59 5.02 24.30
CA TYR A 185 22.83 3.82 24.68
C TYR A 185 22.38 2.95 23.50
N GLN A 186 22.77 3.25 22.26
CA GLN A 186 22.39 2.52 21.05
C GLN A 186 22.74 1.02 21.07
N TRP A 187 23.73 0.63 21.84
CA TRP A 187 24.13 -0.78 22.01
C TRP A 187 22.98 -1.65 22.57
N ILE A 188 22.05 -1.06 23.34
CA ILE A 188 20.85 -1.74 23.84
C ILE A 188 19.95 -2.18 22.68
N LEU A 189 19.79 -1.32 21.69
CA LEU A 189 18.99 -1.61 20.50
C LEU A 189 19.68 -2.69 19.66
N VAL A 190 21.00 -2.68 19.53
CA VAL A 190 21.75 -3.76 18.86
C VAL A 190 21.60 -5.08 19.59
N TYR A 191 21.69 -5.09 20.92
CA TYR A 191 21.46 -6.30 21.71
C TYR A 191 20.09 -6.92 21.43
N LEU A 192 19.03 -6.11 21.36
CA LEU A 192 17.64 -6.56 21.26
C LEU A 192 17.16 -6.81 19.83
N LEU A 193 17.61 -6.00 18.85
CA LEU A 193 17.04 -5.92 17.52
C LEU A 193 17.99 -6.32 16.39
N ALA A 194 19.27 -6.60 16.67
CA ALA A 194 20.22 -6.99 15.64
C ALA A 194 19.84 -8.33 14.98
N ALA A 195 20.12 -8.43 13.68
CA ALA A 195 19.82 -9.58 12.83
C ALA A 195 20.91 -9.88 11.79
N THR A 196 22.17 -9.57 12.11
CA THR A 196 23.31 -9.78 11.19
C THR A 196 24.42 -10.63 11.81
N PRO A 197 24.13 -11.94 12.16
CA PRO A 197 25.05 -12.80 12.87
C PRO A 197 26.22 -13.31 12.05
N GLU A 198 26.10 -13.36 10.74
CA GLU A 198 27.08 -13.92 9.81
C GLU A 198 26.97 -13.29 8.42
N VAL A 199 27.99 -13.46 7.61
CA VAL A 199 28.05 -13.07 6.20
C VAL A 199 28.97 -14.02 5.43
N GLU A 200 28.84 -14.06 4.11
CA GLU A 200 29.74 -14.82 3.25
C GLU A 200 31.18 -14.30 3.34
N SER A 201 32.15 -15.20 3.29
CA SER A 201 33.58 -14.87 3.49
C SER A 201 34.08 -13.81 2.51
N GLN A 202 33.58 -13.78 1.30
CA GLN A 202 33.91 -12.80 0.26
C GLN A 202 33.71 -11.34 0.71
N TYR A 203 32.77 -11.10 1.62
CA TYR A 203 32.52 -9.77 2.20
C TYR A 203 33.78 -9.15 2.85
N PHE A 204 34.65 -9.98 3.41
CA PHE A 204 35.87 -9.53 4.07
C PHE A 204 37.10 -9.46 3.13
N GLY A 205 36.96 -9.84 1.87
CA GLY A 205 38.07 -9.96 0.94
C GLY A 205 38.93 -11.21 1.21
N GLU A 206 40.26 -11.08 1.16
CA GLU A 206 41.17 -12.24 1.23
C GLU A 206 41.19 -12.94 2.60
N LYS A 207 40.90 -12.22 3.70
CA LYS A 207 40.99 -12.79 5.06
C LYS A 207 39.88 -12.27 5.96
N SER A 208 39.06 -13.19 6.45
CA SER A 208 38.07 -12.88 7.47
C SER A 208 38.72 -12.47 8.79
N PRO A 209 38.29 -11.37 9.43
CA PRO A 209 38.74 -11.00 10.78
C PRO A 209 38.13 -11.87 11.87
N LEU A 210 37.08 -12.65 11.54
CA LEU A 210 36.41 -13.56 12.46
C LEU A 210 37.01 -14.96 12.38
N ALA A 211 37.08 -15.65 13.50
CA ALA A 211 37.44 -17.07 13.51
C ALA A 211 36.38 -17.90 12.75
N ALA A 212 36.82 -19.03 12.17
CA ALA A 212 35.90 -19.92 11.46
C ALA A 212 34.73 -20.36 12.39
N GLY A 213 33.51 -20.11 11.95
CA GLY A 213 32.31 -20.42 12.73
C GLY A 213 32.00 -19.47 13.90
N GLN A 214 32.78 -18.41 14.07
CA GLN A 214 32.49 -17.37 15.07
C GLN A 214 31.21 -16.62 14.65
N LEU A 215 30.31 -16.51 15.60
CA LEU A 215 29.04 -15.80 15.46
C LEU A 215 29.07 -14.54 16.29
N VAL A 216 28.43 -13.53 15.78
CA VAL A 216 28.33 -12.21 16.43
C VAL A 216 26.88 -11.75 16.46
N ARG A 217 26.56 -10.71 17.22
CA ARG A 217 25.20 -10.16 17.23
C ARG A 217 24.91 -9.32 15.97
N SER A 218 25.87 -8.47 15.60
CA SER A 218 25.69 -7.58 14.45
C SER A 218 27.00 -7.31 13.74
N LEU A 219 27.17 -7.89 12.55
CA LEU A 219 28.26 -7.50 11.65
C LEU A 219 28.08 -6.07 11.16
N ARG A 220 26.85 -5.68 10.84
CA ARG A 220 26.52 -4.35 10.34
C ARG A 220 26.93 -3.25 11.32
N SER A 221 26.67 -3.42 12.62
CA SER A 221 26.98 -2.44 13.67
C SER A 221 28.36 -2.64 14.31
N SER A 222 29.17 -3.57 13.79
CA SER A 222 30.54 -3.85 14.26
C SER A 222 31.58 -2.97 13.52
N PRO A 223 32.86 -2.97 13.95
CA PRO A 223 33.95 -2.33 13.21
C PRO A 223 34.13 -2.88 11.77
N TYR A 224 33.55 -4.03 11.46
CA TYR A 224 33.63 -4.68 10.16
C TYR A 224 32.50 -4.29 9.19
N GLY A 225 31.51 -3.53 9.67
CA GLY A 225 30.48 -2.94 8.83
C GLY A 225 30.97 -1.73 8.04
N TYR A 226 30.04 -0.91 7.56
CA TYR A 226 30.38 0.36 6.94
C TYR A 226 30.74 1.40 8.03
N VAL A 227 32.01 1.79 8.10
CA VAL A 227 32.52 2.77 9.06
C VAL A 227 33.54 3.67 8.37
N ASN A 228 33.57 4.95 8.74
CA ASN A 228 34.62 5.88 8.29
C ASN A 228 35.97 5.54 8.92
N ALA A 229 37.04 6.08 8.33
CA ALA A 229 38.40 5.93 8.86
C ALA A 229 38.48 6.42 10.33
N PRO A 230 39.29 5.76 11.19
CA PRO A 230 39.30 6.04 12.64
C PRO A 230 39.63 7.48 13.05
N HIS A 231 40.36 8.23 12.20
CA HIS A 231 40.73 9.60 12.47
C HIS A 231 39.57 10.60 12.21
N ILE A 232 38.52 10.18 11.49
CA ILE A 232 37.35 11.00 11.24
C ILE A 232 36.45 10.93 12.48
N VAL A 233 36.62 11.92 13.36
CA VAL A 233 35.86 12.05 14.61
C VAL A 233 35.11 13.34 14.60
N ILE A 234 33.78 13.26 14.58
CA ILE A 234 32.88 14.42 14.64
C ILE A 234 32.59 14.76 16.09
N ASN A 235 32.74 16.01 16.45
CA ASN A 235 32.50 16.50 17.81
C ASN A 235 31.00 16.65 18.08
N HIS A 236 30.52 16.10 19.17
CA HIS A 236 29.12 16.10 19.59
C HIS A 236 28.83 16.97 20.83
N ASP A 237 29.76 17.88 21.20
CA ASP A 237 29.57 18.74 22.38
C ASP A 237 28.45 19.79 22.15
N SER A 238 28.33 20.29 20.92
CA SER A 238 27.22 21.15 20.50
C SER A 238 26.90 20.96 19.02
N LEU A 239 25.72 21.44 18.56
CA LEU A 239 25.40 21.43 17.11
C LEU A 239 26.41 22.25 16.29
N LYS A 240 26.96 23.34 16.87
CA LYS A 240 27.99 24.11 16.23
C LYS A 240 29.28 23.31 16.02
N ASP A 241 29.76 22.65 17.07
CA ASP A 241 30.96 21.80 17.00
C ASP A 241 30.75 20.61 16.03
N TYR A 242 29.57 20.06 16.00
CA TYR A 242 29.19 19.01 15.05
C TYR A 242 29.29 19.48 13.60
N VAL A 243 28.75 20.65 13.30
CA VAL A 243 28.79 21.25 11.96
C VAL A 243 30.23 21.62 11.58
N GLU A 244 30.98 22.32 12.46
CA GLU A 244 32.35 22.76 12.20
C GLU A 244 33.30 21.58 11.99
N SER A 245 33.14 20.46 12.72
CA SER A 245 33.93 19.25 12.49
C SER A 245 33.58 18.56 11.18
N LEU A 246 32.32 18.49 10.76
CA LEU A 246 31.95 17.98 9.44
C LEU A 246 32.58 18.81 8.31
N GLU A 247 32.48 20.13 8.37
CA GLU A 247 33.05 21.00 7.38
C GLU A 247 34.58 20.92 7.34
N HIS A 248 35.24 20.73 8.50
CA HIS A 248 36.68 20.51 8.58
C HIS A 248 37.11 19.28 7.77
N PHE A 249 36.46 18.13 7.97
CA PHE A 249 36.80 16.90 7.24
C PHE A 249 36.46 16.93 5.74
N VAL A 250 35.44 17.71 5.35
CA VAL A 250 35.18 17.96 3.93
C VAL A 250 36.24 18.92 3.35
N ALA A 251 36.66 19.95 4.07
CA ALA A 251 37.67 20.92 3.61
C ALA A 251 39.08 20.26 3.54
N SER A 252 39.43 19.34 4.43
CA SER A 252 40.69 18.57 4.39
C SER A 252 40.73 17.53 3.28
N GLY A 253 39.59 17.14 2.72
CA GLY A 253 39.46 16.09 1.71
C GLY A 253 39.39 14.67 2.29
N ASP A 254 39.29 14.52 3.62
CA ASP A 254 39.06 13.24 4.27
C ASP A 254 37.64 12.70 4.01
N LEU A 255 36.68 13.60 3.74
CA LEU A 255 35.34 13.30 3.25
C LEU A 255 35.10 14.07 1.94
N LEU A 256 34.50 13.42 0.95
CA LEU A 256 34.10 14.07 -0.29
C LEU A 256 32.91 15.04 -0.09
N ALA A 257 32.02 14.69 0.82
CA ALA A 257 30.84 15.47 1.18
C ALA A 257 30.37 15.14 2.60
N GLU A 258 29.62 16.05 3.25
CA GLU A 258 29.05 15.84 4.59
C GLU A 258 28.24 14.52 4.70
N LYS A 259 27.56 14.11 3.61
CA LYS A 259 26.77 12.86 3.57
C LYS A 259 27.61 11.58 3.62
N GLU A 260 28.92 11.66 3.38
CA GLU A 260 29.83 10.52 3.49
C GLU A 260 30.13 10.14 4.96
N PHE A 261 29.98 11.09 5.89
CA PHE A 261 30.11 10.77 7.29
C PHE A 261 29.03 9.78 7.71
N TYR A 262 29.44 8.59 8.10
CA TYR A 262 28.54 7.56 8.58
C TYR A 262 28.32 7.71 10.09
N SER A 263 27.08 7.97 10.47
CA SER A 263 26.64 7.98 11.85
C SER A 263 25.31 7.22 11.97
N ASN A 264 25.13 6.57 13.11
CA ASN A 264 23.87 5.89 13.44
C ASN A 264 22.70 6.86 13.71
N VAL A 265 22.98 8.16 13.82
CA VAL A 265 21.98 9.22 13.83
C VAL A 265 22.45 10.40 12.98
N ARG A 266 21.56 10.93 12.14
CA ARG A 266 21.76 12.16 11.37
C ARG A 266 20.70 13.18 11.72
N LEU A 267 21.14 14.44 11.88
CA LEU A 267 20.24 15.56 12.10
C LEU A 267 19.82 16.13 10.73
N ARG A 268 18.52 16.24 10.52
CA ARG A 268 17.92 16.64 9.23
C ARG A 268 17.08 17.90 9.38
N GLY A 269 16.97 18.68 8.30
CA GLY A 269 16.17 19.91 8.27
C GLY A 269 16.66 20.91 7.22
N ALA A 270 17.86 20.69 6.66
CA ALA A 270 18.47 21.53 5.65
C ALA A 270 19.32 20.71 4.68
N LYS A 271 19.72 21.32 3.54
CA LYS A 271 20.58 20.66 2.56
C LYS A 271 22.02 20.53 3.03
N LYS A 272 22.53 21.52 3.79
CA LYS A 272 23.86 21.52 4.38
C LYS A 272 23.76 21.58 5.90
N ALA A 273 24.72 20.97 6.59
CA ALA A 273 24.73 20.94 8.06
C ALA A 273 24.77 22.36 8.68
N ARG A 274 25.52 23.30 8.08
CA ARG A 274 25.58 24.70 8.58
C ARG A 274 24.22 25.39 8.59
N GLU A 275 23.35 25.11 7.65
CA GLU A 275 22.01 25.69 7.60
C GLU A 275 21.12 25.26 8.78
N LEU A 276 21.45 24.16 9.46
CA LEU A 276 20.73 23.72 10.66
C LEU A 276 20.86 24.70 11.83
N LEU A 277 21.98 25.47 11.87
CA LEU A 277 22.16 26.47 12.90
C LEU A 277 21.15 27.63 12.79
N GLU A 278 20.73 27.95 11.57
CA GLU A 278 19.79 29.04 11.28
C GLU A 278 18.34 28.57 11.11
N LYS A 279 18.12 27.40 10.45
CA LYS A 279 16.80 26.88 10.12
C LYS A 279 16.23 25.94 11.18
N GLY A 280 17.10 25.42 12.06
CA GLY A 280 16.76 24.42 13.05
C GLY A 280 16.71 22.99 12.51
N VAL A 281 16.97 22.03 13.39
CA VAL A 281 16.77 20.62 13.12
C VAL A 281 15.27 20.31 13.05
N LYS A 282 14.81 19.65 11.99
CA LYS A 282 13.41 19.24 11.82
C LYS A 282 13.14 17.85 12.37
N TYR A 283 14.03 16.89 12.05
CA TYR A 283 13.91 15.51 12.52
C TYR A 283 15.28 14.86 12.64
N ALA A 284 15.32 13.74 13.34
CA ALA A 284 16.49 12.87 13.42
C ALA A 284 16.23 11.56 12.65
N GLU A 285 17.23 11.15 11.85
CA GLU A 285 17.25 9.91 11.08
C GLU A 285 18.14 8.91 11.81
N PHE A 286 17.55 7.84 12.33
CA PHE A 286 18.24 6.76 13.02
C PHE A 286 18.51 5.61 12.08
N ARG A 287 19.78 5.29 11.82
CA ARG A 287 20.26 4.37 10.76
C ARG A 287 20.78 3.03 11.30
N LEU A 288 20.54 2.75 12.56
CA LEU A 288 21.15 1.62 13.30
C LEU A 288 20.54 0.26 12.96
N PHE A 289 19.28 0.21 12.50
CA PHE A 289 18.46 -1.00 12.59
C PHE A 289 18.71 -1.98 11.45
N ASP A 290 18.87 -3.26 11.80
CA ASP A 290 18.88 -4.37 10.86
C ASP A 290 17.45 -4.69 10.40
N LEU A 291 17.31 -5.33 9.23
CA LEU A 291 16.04 -5.90 8.80
C LEU A 291 15.65 -7.05 9.74
N ASN A 292 14.45 -6.98 10.32
CA ASN A 292 13.88 -8.11 11.05
C ASN A 292 13.32 -9.12 10.03
N PRO A 293 13.98 -10.29 9.83
CA PRO A 293 13.60 -11.25 8.80
C PRO A 293 12.24 -11.92 9.03
N PHE A 294 11.70 -11.81 10.24
CA PHE A 294 10.39 -12.36 10.61
C PHE A 294 9.23 -11.39 10.38
N ALA A 295 9.54 -10.20 9.89
CA ALA A 295 8.56 -9.22 9.41
C ALA A 295 8.67 -9.09 7.88
N PRO A 296 7.58 -9.24 7.10
CA PRO A 296 7.63 -9.20 5.64
C PRO A 296 8.30 -7.94 5.08
N TYR A 297 8.11 -6.81 5.73
CA TYR A 297 8.69 -5.52 5.33
C TYR A 297 9.81 -5.03 6.26
N GLY A 298 10.47 -5.96 7.00
CA GLY A 298 11.73 -5.71 7.71
C GLY A 298 11.63 -5.09 9.10
N ILE A 299 10.45 -4.71 9.58
CA ILE A 299 10.20 -4.17 10.92
C ILE A 299 8.76 -4.47 11.36
N THR A 300 8.55 -4.79 12.63
CA THR A 300 7.21 -4.97 13.21
C THR A 300 6.70 -3.67 13.85
N LEU A 301 5.39 -3.55 14.05
CA LEU A 301 4.81 -2.41 14.79
C LEU A 301 5.34 -2.37 16.23
N GLU A 302 5.47 -3.52 16.87
CA GLU A 302 6.02 -3.64 18.23
C GLU A 302 7.46 -3.12 18.33
N ASP A 303 8.32 -3.50 17.35
CA ASP A 303 9.70 -3.02 17.30
C ASP A 303 9.75 -1.50 17.04
N ALA A 304 8.91 -0.99 16.13
CA ALA A 304 8.82 0.44 15.82
C ALA A 304 8.32 1.26 17.03
N GLN A 305 7.34 0.74 17.76
CA GLN A 305 6.85 1.34 19.00
C GLN A 305 7.91 1.31 20.11
N PHE A 306 8.61 0.18 20.26
CA PHE A 306 9.71 0.08 21.21
C PHE A 306 10.80 1.12 20.91
N ILE A 307 11.21 1.26 19.65
CA ILE A 307 12.18 2.27 19.22
C ILE A 307 11.69 3.67 19.59
N HIS A 308 10.44 4.00 19.29
CA HIS A 308 9.86 5.31 19.63
C HIS A 308 9.99 5.62 21.11
N TYR A 309 9.52 4.73 21.99
CA TYR A 309 9.58 4.97 23.44
C TYR A 309 11.00 4.90 24.01
N PHE A 310 11.90 4.16 23.37
CA PHE A 310 13.33 4.24 23.67
C PHE A 310 13.90 5.64 23.33
N LEU A 311 13.54 6.22 22.17
CA LEU A 311 13.94 7.59 21.81
C LEU A 311 13.37 8.64 22.78
N LEU A 312 12.11 8.48 23.21
CA LEU A 312 11.55 9.33 24.26
C LEU A 312 12.29 9.19 25.60
N THR A 313 12.77 7.98 25.91
CA THR A 313 13.62 7.76 27.09
C THR A 313 14.95 8.50 26.95
N MET A 314 15.53 8.57 25.76
CA MET A 314 16.76 9.36 25.54
C MET A 314 16.53 10.87 25.77
N LEU A 315 15.36 11.39 25.46
CA LEU A 315 14.98 12.75 25.83
C LEU A 315 14.69 12.90 27.32
N TRP A 316 14.12 11.86 27.94
CA TRP A 316 13.75 11.84 29.34
C TRP A 316 14.96 11.82 30.27
N LEU A 317 16.00 11.06 29.95
CA LEU A 317 17.26 11.00 30.73
C LEU A 317 17.93 12.37 30.83
N GLU A 318 18.79 12.55 31.83
CA GLU A 318 19.72 13.67 31.82
C GLU A 318 20.62 13.60 30.60
N GLU A 319 21.07 14.75 30.14
CA GLU A 319 21.99 14.81 29.01
C GLU A 319 23.34 14.22 29.44
N THR A 320 23.84 13.28 28.64
CA THR A 320 25.19 12.76 28.78
C THR A 320 26.21 13.78 28.24
N SER A 321 27.36 13.89 28.87
CA SER A 321 28.36 14.88 28.52
C SER A 321 29.02 14.60 27.17
N GLY A 322 28.52 15.25 26.10
CA GLY A 322 29.16 15.47 24.82
C GLY A 322 29.94 14.30 24.20
N GLN A 323 31.07 14.62 23.64
CA GLN A 323 31.94 13.71 22.88
C GLN A 323 32.35 12.44 23.66
N GLN A 324 32.69 12.56 24.93
CA GLN A 324 33.13 11.42 25.74
C GLN A 324 32.05 10.32 25.87
N ALA A 325 30.80 10.73 26.03
CA ALA A 325 29.69 9.78 26.11
C ALA A 325 29.43 9.08 24.77
N VAL A 326 29.56 9.80 23.67
CA VAL A 326 29.45 9.23 22.31
C VAL A 326 30.54 8.20 22.06
N GLU A 327 31.79 8.49 22.42
CA GLU A 327 32.93 7.56 22.31
C GLU A 327 32.72 6.31 23.17
N GLN A 328 32.25 6.45 24.39
CA GLN A 328 31.91 5.30 25.24
C GLN A 328 30.78 4.46 24.65
N GLY A 329 29.73 5.13 24.12
CA GLY A 329 28.62 4.46 23.44
C GLY A 329 29.07 3.68 22.21
N LYS A 330 30.01 4.23 21.41
CA LYS A 330 30.63 3.53 20.27
C LYS A 330 31.44 2.31 20.72
N ALA A 331 32.20 2.43 21.80
CA ALA A 331 32.97 1.30 22.35
C ALA A 331 32.02 0.17 22.80
N TYR A 332 30.94 0.50 23.50
CA TYR A 332 29.91 -0.45 23.95
C TYR A 332 29.14 -1.07 22.78
N LEU A 333 28.84 -0.28 21.76
CA LEU A 333 28.23 -0.75 20.51
C LEU A 333 29.08 -1.87 19.87
N TYR A 334 30.37 -1.61 19.69
CA TYR A 334 31.30 -2.58 19.09
C TYR A 334 31.48 -3.82 19.97
N GLN A 335 31.57 -3.64 21.28
CA GLN A 335 31.62 -4.76 22.22
C GLN A 335 30.40 -5.67 22.05
N VAL A 336 29.18 -5.11 22.17
CA VAL A 336 27.93 -5.87 22.09
C VAL A 336 27.74 -6.48 20.71
N ALA A 337 28.09 -5.75 19.64
CA ALA A 337 27.97 -6.24 18.25
C ALA A 337 28.81 -7.50 18.02
N LEU A 338 29.98 -7.64 18.68
CA LEU A 338 30.88 -8.77 18.52
C LEU A 338 30.72 -9.90 19.58
N GLU A 339 29.82 -9.73 20.55
CA GLU A 339 29.49 -10.78 21.52
C GLU A 339 28.79 -11.99 20.88
N ASP A 340 28.95 -13.18 21.46
CA ASP A 340 28.18 -14.37 21.09
C ASP A 340 26.69 -14.12 21.31
N PRO A 341 25.85 -14.24 20.27
CA PRO A 341 24.41 -13.97 20.38
C PRO A 341 23.67 -14.92 21.34
N ARG A 342 24.29 -16.03 21.75
CA ARG A 342 23.71 -16.99 22.69
C ARG A 342 23.97 -16.62 24.15
N ALA A 343 24.92 -15.74 24.43
CA ALA A 343 25.31 -15.33 25.77
C ALA A 343 24.64 -14.00 26.15
N PRO A 344 24.34 -13.75 27.42
CA PRO A 344 24.01 -12.41 27.91
C PRO A 344 25.14 -11.43 27.64
N THR A 345 24.83 -10.13 27.48
CA THR A 345 25.86 -9.11 27.36
C THR A 345 26.54 -8.81 28.72
N ALA A 346 27.81 -8.46 28.68
CA ALA A 346 28.52 -7.95 29.87
C ALA A 346 27.90 -6.63 30.41
N LEU A 347 27.12 -5.91 29.60
CA LEU A 347 26.46 -4.65 29.95
C LEU A 347 25.01 -4.83 30.42
N GLN A 348 24.57 -6.06 30.73
CA GLN A 348 23.19 -6.40 31.06
C GLN A 348 22.58 -5.48 32.14
N THR A 349 23.31 -5.25 33.23
CA THR A 349 22.83 -4.43 34.35
C THR A 349 22.49 -3.01 33.94
N GLU A 350 23.32 -2.38 33.09
CA GLU A 350 23.08 -1.03 32.60
C GLU A 350 21.87 -1.02 31.63
N GLY A 351 21.79 -2.00 30.74
CA GLY A 351 20.66 -2.10 29.80
C GLY A 351 19.34 -2.30 30.49
N GLU A 352 19.28 -3.18 31.49
CA GLU A 352 18.08 -3.36 32.30
C GLU A 352 17.69 -2.09 33.09
N ALA A 353 18.67 -1.34 33.62
CA ALA A 353 18.39 -0.09 34.30
C ALA A 353 17.76 0.94 33.38
N ILE A 354 18.24 1.09 32.13
CA ILE A 354 17.65 1.98 31.12
C ILE A 354 16.23 1.56 30.79
N LEU A 355 15.96 0.26 30.56
CA LEU A 355 14.60 -0.22 30.28
C LEU A 355 13.65 -0.07 31.48
N LYS A 356 14.13 -0.20 32.73
CA LYS A 356 13.36 0.12 33.91
C LYS A 356 13.02 1.61 34.00
N THR A 357 13.98 2.48 33.67
CA THR A 357 13.69 3.93 33.54
C THR A 357 12.67 4.22 32.42
N THR A 358 12.70 3.45 31.31
CA THR A 358 11.64 3.53 30.29
C THR A 358 10.27 3.19 30.90
N LEU A 359 10.15 2.10 31.67
CA LEU A 359 8.89 1.72 32.32
C LEU A 359 8.41 2.80 33.31
N GLU A 360 9.30 3.38 34.11
CA GLU A 360 8.97 4.49 35.03
C GLU A 360 8.49 5.73 34.25
N MET A 361 9.13 6.03 33.08
CA MET A 361 8.68 7.11 32.19
C MET A 361 7.28 6.84 31.69
N LEU A 362 7.01 5.62 31.17
CA LEU A 362 5.70 5.24 30.62
C LEU A 362 4.57 5.46 31.63
N GLU A 363 4.79 5.08 32.91
CA GLU A 363 3.82 5.32 33.98
C GLU A 363 3.55 6.82 34.15
N GLN A 364 4.60 7.64 34.15
CA GLN A 364 4.48 9.08 34.41
C GLN A 364 3.86 9.86 33.26
N ILE A 365 4.06 9.42 31.99
CA ILE A 365 3.42 10.03 30.80
C ILE A 365 2.06 9.39 30.49
N GLN A 366 1.61 8.42 31.29
CA GLN A 366 0.36 7.69 31.12
C GLN A 366 0.27 6.99 29.74
N ALA A 367 1.37 6.37 29.32
CA ALA A 367 1.37 5.53 28.12
C ALA A 367 0.50 4.27 28.31
N GLY A 368 -0.04 3.74 27.23
CA GLY A 368 -0.93 2.58 27.27
C GLY A 368 -0.25 1.31 27.81
N LYS A 369 -1.05 0.41 28.41
CA LYS A 369 -0.56 -0.89 28.93
C LYS A 369 0.07 -1.79 27.86
N GLU A 370 -0.34 -1.63 26.61
CA GLU A 370 0.23 -2.34 25.46
C GLU A 370 1.72 -2.01 25.32
N ILE A 371 2.08 -0.74 25.38
CA ILE A 371 3.47 -0.28 25.29
C ILE A 371 4.30 -0.78 26.49
N GLU A 372 3.72 -0.73 27.69
CA GLU A 372 4.34 -1.28 28.89
C GLU A 372 4.66 -2.78 28.73
N ALA A 373 3.74 -3.55 28.13
CA ALA A 373 3.95 -4.97 27.85
C ALA A 373 5.10 -5.20 26.85
N ILE A 374 5.20 -4.38 25.79
CA ILE A 374 6.29 -4.44 24.82
C ILE A 374 7.65 -4.21 25.52
N VAL A 375 7.78 -3.16 26.31
CA VAL A 375 9.04 -2.86 27.04
C VAL A 375 9.40 -3.97 28.03
N LYS A 376 8.41 -4.54 28.73
CA LYS A 376 8.62 -5.69 29.63
C LYS A 376 9.10 -6.93 28.88
N ALA A 377 8.55 -7.19 27.69
CA ALA A 377 9.01 -8.28 26.83
C ALA A 377 10.47 -8.07 26.39
N LYS A 378 10.84 -6.84 26.00
CA LYS A 378 12.24 -6.50 25.66
C LYS A 378 13.17 -6.63 26.87
N LEU A 379 12.74 -6.22 28.06
CA LEU A 379 13.51 -6.42 29.29
C LEU A 379 13.76 -7.90 29.57
N ALA A 380 12.78 -8.78 29.37
CA ALA A 380 12.94 -10.22 29.56
C ALA A 380 13.94 -10.85 28.57
N GLN A 381 14.20 -10.22 27.42
CA GLN A 381 15.19 -10.69 26.44
C GLN A 381 16.64 -10.50 26.92
N PHE A 382 16.91 -9.63 27.86
CA PHE A 382 18.23 -9.54 28.49
C PHE A 382 18.57 -10.79 29.30
N ALA A 383 17.59 -11.39 29.96
CA ALA A 383 17.76 -12.62 30.72
C ALA A 383 17.82 -13.87 29.83
N ASP A 384 17.20 -13.80 28.63
CA ASP A 384 17.11 -14.92 27.70
C ASP A 384 17.43 -14.47 26.25
N PRO A 385 18.71 -14.46 25.86
CA PRO A 385 19.13 -14.03 24.53
C PRO A 385 18.49 -14.82 23.37
N SER A 386 18.03 -16.05 23.61
CA SER A 386 17.37 -16.89 22.60
C SER A 386 16.07 -16.26 22.08
N LYS A 387 15.47 -15.36 22.84
CA LYS A 387 14.25 -14.63 22.51
C LYS A 387 14.49 -13.36 21.69
N THR A 388 15.74 -12.89 21.58
CA THR A 388 16.09 -11.76 20.71
C THR A 388 15.87 -12.12 19.25
N ILE A 389 15.81 -11.11 18.37
CA ILE A 389 15.71 -11.37 16.92
C ILE A 389 16.87 -12.26 16.45
N ASN A 390 18.10 -11.95 16.90
CA ASN A 390 19.28 -12.73 16.53
C ASN A 390 19.23 -14.17 17.05
N GLY A 391 18.81 -14.38 18.31
CA GLY A 391 18.67 -15.72 18.88
C GLY A 391 17.69 -16.60 18.09
N ARG A 392 16.57 -16.03 17.67
CA ARG A 392 15.57 -16.69 16.79
C ARG A 392 16.12 -16.92 15.37
N LEU A 393 16.81 -15.93 14.82
CA LEU A 393 17.38 -15.99 13.47
C LEU A 393 18.39 -17.13 13.35
N ARG A 394 19.23 -17.30 14.34
CA ARG A 394 20.19 -18.42 14.39
C ARG A 394 19.52 -19.79 14.27
N GLN A 395 18.48 -20.01 15.07
CA GLN A 395 17.72 -21.26 15.01
C GLN A 395 17.12 -21.47 13.62
N ALA A 396 16.63 -20.39 12.98
CA ALA A 396 16.09 -20.44 11.63
C ALA A 396 17.18 -20.74 10.59
N ILE A 397 18.38 -20.16 10.72
CA ILE A 397 19.53 -20.42 9.83
C ILE A 397 19.97 -21.88 9.94
N GLU A 398 20.10 -22.41 11.16
CA GLU A 398 20.48 -23.83 11.39
C GLU A 398 19.46 -24.76 10.72
N LYS A 399 18.17 -24.46 10.83
CA LYS A 399 17.10 -25.24 10.19
C LYS A 399 17.13 -25.16 8.66
N ALA A 400 17.43 -23.99 8.10
CA ALA A 400 17.48 -23.75 6.65
C ALA A 400 18.80 -24.23 6.01
N GLY A 401 19.82 -24.48 6.82
CA GLY A 401 21.16 -24.93 6.38
C GLY A 401 22.16 -23.80 6.11
N SER A 402 21.72 -22.58 5.82
CA SER A 402 22.58 -21.39 5.70
C SER A 402 21.77 -20.09 5.76
N TYR A 403 22.45 -18.97 6.02
CA TYR A 403 21.91 -17.62 5.97
C TYR A 403 21.26 -17.29 4.62
N LYS A 404 21.97 -17.61 3.53
CA LYS A 404 21.48 -17.42 2.16
C LYS A 404 20.22 -18.26 1.88
N ALA A 405 20.22 -19.54 2.26
CA ALA A 405 19.07 -20.42 2.05
C ALA A 405 17.83 -19.94 2.81
N LEU A 406 18.01 -19.49 4.06
CA LEU A 406 16.92 -18.88 4.82
C LEU A 406 16.38 -17.63 4.12
N GLY A 407 17.28 -16.74 3.69
CA GLY A 407 16.90 -15.51 2.99
C GLY A 407 16.10 -15.78 1.71
N ALA A 408 16.53 -16.77 0.90
CA ALA A 408 15.84 -17.19 -0.30
C ALA A 408 14.45 -17.77 -0.01
N GLN A 409 14.31 -18.63 1.02
CA GLN A 409 13.02 -19.19 1.44
C GLN A 409 12.03 -18.10 1.88
N LEU A 410 12.48 -17.18 2.72
CA LEU A 410 11.64 -16.07 3.20
C LEU A 410 11.28 -15.11 2.06
N ALA A 411 12.20 -14.80 1.14
CA ALA A 411 11.95 -13.96 -0.01
C ALA A 411 10.85 -14.52 -0.92
N GLN A 412 10.90 -15.84 -1.20
CA GLN A 412 9.86 -16.55 -1.94
C GLN A 412 8.53 -16.55 -1.19
N GLN A 413 8.53 -16.79 0.12
CA GLN A 413 7.34 -16.78 0.96
C GLN A 413 6.68 -15.39 0.93
N TYR A 414 7.42 -14.32 1.11
CA TYR A 414 6.88 -12.96 1.13
C TYR A 414 6.37 -12.50 -0.23
N LYS A 415 7.04 -12.93 -1.32
CA LYS A 415 6.49 -12.69 -2.66
C LYS A 415 5.17 -13.44 -2.87
N ALA A 416 5.09 -14.70 -2.46
CA ALA A 416 3.83 -15.47 -2.54
C ALA A 416 2.71 -14.80 -1.75
N GLN A 417 2.97 -14.33 -0.51
CA GLN A 417 1.99 -13.60 0.30
C GLN A 417 1.50 -12.32 -0.39
N ALA A 418 2.38 -11.56 -1.05
CA ALA A 418 1.99 -10.36 -1.79
C ALA A 418 1.07 -10.66 -2.98
N PHE A 419 1.06 -11.91 -3.49
CA PHE A 419 0.21 -12.36 -4.58
C PHE A 419 -1.06 -13.10 -4.12
N GLU A 420 -1.24 -13.42 -2.83
CA GLU A 420 -2.45 -14.10 -2.32
C GLU A 420 -3.74 -13.34 -2.66
N ARG A 421 -3.70 -12.01 -2.56
CA ARG A 421 -4.79 -11.11 -2.93
C ARG A 421 -4.31 -10.08 -3.96
N PHE A 422 -3.83 -10.58 -5.10
CA PHE A 422 -3.20 -9.77 -6.15
C PHE A 422 -4.06 -8.61 -6.70
N TYR A 423 -5.35 -8.60 -6.41
CA TYR A 423 -6.30 -7.57 -6.78
C TYR A 423 -6.47 -6.45 -5.73
N ALA A 424 -5.90 -6.62 -4.54
CA ALA A 424 -6.05 -5.69 -3.42
C ALA A 424 -4.69 -5.16 -2.96
N LEU A 425 -4.70 -4.08 -2.17
CA LEU A 425 -3.59 -3.63 -1.33
C LEU A 425 -3.92 -3.95 0.13
N SER A 426 -3.24 -4.92 0.72
CA SER A 426 -3.59 -5.46 2.05
C SER A 426 -3.59 -4.40 3.15
N ALA A 427 -2.72 -3.41 3.05
CA ALA A 427 -2.63 -2.29 3.98
C ALA A 427 -3.84 -1.35 3.95
N PHE A 428 -4.57 -1.30 2.83
CA PHE A 428 -5.72 -0.43 2.59
C PHE A 428 -6.99 -1.21 2.24
N ASP A 429 -7.14 -2.40 2.80
CA ASP A 429 -8.24 -3.32 2.54
C ASP A 429 -9.62 -2.82 3.03
N ASN A 430 -9.65 -1.74 3.82
CA ASN A 430 -10.85 -1.01 4.19
C ASN A 430 -11.38 -0.08 3.08
N MET A 431 -10.56 0.23 2.06
CA MET A 431 -10.95 1.04 0.92
C MET A 431 -11.60 0.19 -0.18
N GLU A 432 -12.37 0.82 -1.08
CA GLU A 432 -12.93 0.16 -2.25
C GLU A 432 -11.82 -0.30 -3.21
N LEU A 433 -12.03 -1.44 -3.87
CA LEU A 433 -11.00 -2.04 -4.74
C LEU A 433 -10.58 -1.14 -5.91
N SER A 434 -11.49 -0.33 -6.49
CA SER A 434 -11.12 0.61 -7.54
C SER A 434 -10.14 1.68 -7.04
N THR A 435 -10.34 2.16 -5.79
CA THR A 435 -9.42 3.09 -5.13
C THR A 435 -8.08 2.44 -4.79
N GLN A 436 -8.10 1.19 -4.29
CA GLN A 436 -6.88 0.42 -4.02
C GLN A 436 -6.06 0.17 -5.30
N ALA A 437 -6.71 -0.16 -6.42
CA ALA A 437 -6.04 -0.35 -7.71
C ALA A 437 -5.45 0.95 -8.25
N LEU A 438 -6.15 2.08 -8.07
CA LEU A 438 -5.60 3.39 -8.40
C LEU A 438 -4.39 3.71 -7.52
N LEU A 439 -4.49 3.50 -6.21
CA LEU A 439 -3.40 3.73 -5.25
C LEU A 439 -2.17 2.87 -5.58
N PHE A 440 -2.37 1.61 -5.98
CA PHE A 440 -1.30 0.75 -6.47
C PHE A 440 -0.53 1.39 -7.64
N ASP A 441 -1.26 1.84 -8.67
CA ASP A 441 -0.63 2.44 -9.86
C ASP A 441 -0.01 3.82 -9.57
N LEU A 442 -0.58 4.60 -8.67
CA LEU A 442 -0.02 5.88 -8.22
C LEU A 442 1.32 5.67 -7.48
N ILE A 443 1.37 4.70 -6.56
CA ILE A 443 2.62 4.33 -5.87
C ILE A 443 3.63 3.81 -6.88
N GLN A 444 3.25 2.90 -7.78
CA GLN A 444 4.15 2.33 -8.78
C GLN A 444 4.77 3.39 -9.70
N LYS A 445 3.98 4.40 -10.09
CA LYS A 445 4.42 5.49 -10.98
C LYS A 445 5.10 6.66 -10.27
N GLY A 446 5.15 6.64 -8.95
CA GLY A 446 5.81 7.67 -8.16
C GLY A 446 5.07 9.00 -8.08
N LEU A 447 3.74 8.99 -8.04
CA LEU A 447 2.97 10.18 -7.73
C LEU A 447 2.81 10.33 -6.21
N ASN A 448 2.91 11.54 -5.69
CA ASN A 448 2.66 11.79 -4.27
C ASN A 448 1.17 11.69 -3.98
N VAL A 449 0.81 10.86 -3.01
CA VAL A 449 -0.57 10.60 -2.61
C VAL A 449 -0.78 10.95 -1.15
N GLU A 450 -1.83 11.68 -0.88
CA GLU A 450 -2.39 11.89 0.45
C GLU A 450 -3.80 11.30 0.50
N ILE A 451 -4.06 10.44 1.47
CA ILE A 451 -5.40 9.89 1.70
C ILE A 451 -6.12 10.86 2.62
N LEU A 452 -7.06 11.63 2.05
CA LEU A 452 -7.79 12.66 2.79
C LEU A 452 -8.89 12.03 3.65
N ASP A 453 -9.58 11.01 3.13
CA ASP A 453 -10.60 10.27 3.85
C ASP A 453 -10.70 8.84 3.29
N GLU A 454 -10.37 7.85 4.12
CA GLU A 454 -10.43 6.43 3.73
C GLU A 454 -11.88 5.92 3.60
N ASN A 455 -12.79 6.38 4.45
CA ASN A 455 -14.17 5.93 4.44
C ASN A 455 -14.93 6.49 3.25
N ASP A 456 -14.68 7.74 2.90
CA ASP A 456 -15.29 8.41 1.75
C ASP A 456 -14.43 8.32 0.47
N GLN A 457 -13.33 7.55 0.50
CA GLN A 457 -12.49 7.19 -0.66
C GLN A 457 -11.84 8.39 -1.35
N PHE A 458 -11.52 9.46 -0.60
CA PHE A 458 -10.90 10.67 -1.16
C PHE A 458 -9.37 10.61 -1.12
N LEU A 459 -8.76 10.88 -2.29
CA LEU A 459 -7.32 11.02 -2.47
C LEU A 459 -7.00 12.41 -3.00
N ALA A 460 -5.92 13.02 -2.49
CA ALA A 460 -5.20 14.10 -3.15
C ALA A 460 -3.96 13.50 -3.81
N VAL A 461 -3.79 13.75 -5.09
CA VAL A 461 -2.70 13.21 -5.91
C VAL A 461 -1.90 14.37 -6.49
N LYS A 462 -0.58 14.32 -6.34
CA LYS A 462 0.30 15.41 -6.78
C LYS A 462 1.46 14.90 -7.61
N PHE A 463 1.72 15.59 -8.75
CA PHE A 463 2.92 15.42 -9.56
C PHE A 463 3.54 16.79 -9.84
N GLY A 464 4.77 17.04 -9.37
CA GLY A 464 5.35 18.39 -9.38
C GLY A 464 4.48 19.36 -8.59
N ASP A 465 4.01 20.43 -9.25
CA ASP A 465 3.06 21.41 -8.68
C ASP A 465 1.61 21.13 -9.06
N HIS A 466 1.34 20.16 -9.93
CA HIS A 466 0.00 19.76 -10.34
C HIS A 466 -0.67 18.91 -9.27
N LEU A 467 -1.84 19.35 -8.80
CA LEU A 467 -2.64 18.68 -7.76
C LEU A 467 -4.02 18.33 -8.30
N GLU A 468 -4.43 17.07 -8.12
CA GLU A 468 -5.74 16.55 -8.46
C GLU A 468 -6.41 15.87 -7.28
N TYR A 469 -7.74 15.95 -7.21
CA TYR A 469 -8.55 15.22 -6.24
C TYR A 469 -9.32 14.09 -6.93
N VAL A 470 -9.28 12.90 -6.33
CA VAL A 470 -9.97 11.74 -6.87
C VAL A 470 -10.82 11.09 -5.80
N LYS A 471 -12.07 10.79 -6.12
CA LYS A 471 -12.98 10.00 -5.26
C LYS A 471 -13.33 8.68 -5.92
N ASN A 472 -13.38 7.59 -5.14
CA ASN A 472 -13.74 6.23 -5.59
C ASN A 472 -12.91 5.72 -6.78
N GLY A 473 -11.70 6.24 -6.96
CA GLY A 473 -10.76 5.82 -7.99
C GLY A 473 -11.01 6.39 -9.39
N ASN A 474 -12.17 6.99 -9.68
CA ASN A 474 -12.48 7.51 -11.03
C ASN A 474 -13.44 8.72 -11.09
N MET A 475 -13.91 9.23 -9.97
CA MET A 475 -14.58 10.52 -9.92
C MET A 475 -13.53 11.62 -9.81
N THR A 476 -13.50 12.53 -10.77
CA THR A 476 -12.40 13.48 -10.97
C THR A 476 -12.88 14.92 -11.17
N SER A 477 -11.94 15.86 -11.14
CA SER A 477 -12.16 17.27 -11.45
C SER A 477 -12.62 17.52 -12.90
N HIS A 478 -12.43 16.54 -13.80
CA HIS A 478 -12.79 16.62 -15.21
C HIS A 478 -14.29 16.41 -15.47
N ASP A 479 -15.04 15.86 -14.49
CA ASP A 479 -16.49 15.67 -14.60
C ASP A 479 -17.25 16.95 -14.24
N GLN A 480 -18.33 17.23 -14.95
CA GLN A 480 -19.22 18.35 -14.61
C GLN A 480 -20.10 17.97 -13.43
N TYR A 481 -20.29 18.90 -12.49
CA TYR A 481 -21.10 18.69 -11.28
C TYR A 481 -22.52 18.17 -11.57
N ILE A 482 -23.14 18.60 -12.69
CA ILE A 482 -24.50 18.19 -13.04
C ILE A 482 -24.61 16.77 -13.60
N SER A 483 -23.50 16.20 -14.13
CA SER A 483 -23.51 14.89 -14.80
C SER A 483 -23.91 13.74 -13.88
N PRO A 484 -23.36 13.61 -12.66
CA PRO A 484 -23.81 12.60 -11.69
C PRO A 484 -25.29 12.71 -11.36
N LEU A 485 -25.81 13.93 -11.18
CA LEU A 485 -27.22 14.19 -10.84
C LEU A 485 -28.18 13.81 -11.97
N ILE A 486 -27.76 13.98 -13.23
CA ILE A 486 -28.52 13.49 -14.39
C ILE A 486 -28.55 11.96 -14.38
N MET A 487 -27.41 11.31 -14.18
CA MET A 487 -27.29 9.85 -14.23
C MET A 487 -27.97 9.15 -13.06
N GLU A 488 -28.03 9.78 -11.89
CA GLU A 488 -28.74 9.25 -10.72
C GLU A 488 -30.25 9.12 -10.98
N ASN A 489 -30.82 10.06 -11.75
CA ASN A 489 -32.25 10.06 -12.08
C ASN A 489 -32.49 9.40 -13.45
N LYS A 490 -32.89 8.12 -13.45
CA LYS A 490 -33.11 7.31 -14.67
C LYS A 490 -34.07 7.96 -15.70
N VAL A 491 -35.05 8.72 -15.25
CA VAL A 491 -35.99 9.42 -16.14
C VAL A 491 -35.32 10.61 -16.80
N VAL A 492 -34.58 11.40 -16.04
CA VAL A 492 -33.81 12.53 -16.58
C VAL A 492 -32.75 12.03 -17.56
N THR A 493 -32.00 10.98 -17.22
CA THR A 493 -31.06 10.32 -18.12
C THR A 493 -31.70 9.99 -19.47
N LYS A 494 -32.85 9.29 -19.46
CA LYS A 494 -33.55 8.93 -20.69
C LYS A 494 -34.03 10.15 -21.50
N LYS A 495 -34.55 11.16 -20.83
CA LYS A 495 -34.99 12.39 -21.51
C LYS A 495 -33.83 13.15 -22.16
N VAL A 496 -32.66 13.20 -21.48
CA VAL A 496 -31.44 13.81 -22.04
C VAL A 496 -30.97 13.04 -23.26
N LEU A 497 -30.84 11.69 -23.13
CA LEU A 497 -30.39 10.83 -24.22
C LEU A 497 -31.36 10.84 -25.41
N ALA A 498 -32.67 10.77 -25.19
CA ALA A 498 -33.65 10.85 -26.26
C ALA A 498 -33.58 12.19 -27.02
N LYS A 499 -33.40 13.31 -26.32
CA LYS A 499 -33.20 14.63 -26.95
C LYS A 499 -31.87 14.68 -27.76
N ALA A 500 -30.89 13.97 -27.36
CA ALA A 500 -29.61 13.84 -28.08
C ALA A 500 -29.66 12.80 -29.24
N GLY A 501 -30.84 12.17 -29.47
CA GLY A 501 -31.04 11.24 -30.58
C GLY A 501 -30.66 9.78 -30.30
N PHE A 502 -30.42 9.41 -29.03
CA PHE A 502 -30.12 8.04 -28.65
C PHE A 502 -31.38 7.21 -28.40
N ASN A 503 -31.30 5.91 -28.74
CA ASN A 503 -32.39 4.96 -28.53
C ASN A 503 -32.52 4.60 -27.04
N VAL A 504 -33.64 4.95 -26.43
CA VAL A 504 -33.98 4.61 -25.02
C VAL A 504 -35.36 3.94 -24.99
N PRO A 505 -35.60 2.97 -24.08
CA PRO A 505 -36.90 2.35 -23.97
C PRO A 505 -37.95 3.40 -23.52
N LYS A 506 -39.13 3.30 -24.11
CA LYS A 506 -40.27 4.16 -23.70
C LYS A 506 -40.68 3.75 -22.28
N SER A 507 -40.97 4.71 -21.43
CA SER A 507 -41.34 4.48 -20.04
C SER A 507 -42.51 5.34 -19.62
N VAL A 508 -43.29 4.80 -18.67
CA VAL A 508 -44.38 5.52 -17.97
C VAL A 508 -44.08 5.52 -16.49
N GLU A 509 -44.18 6.68 -15.85
CA GLU A 509 -43.89 6.87 -14.44
C GLU A 509 -45.17 6.83 -13.62
N PHE A 510 -45.11 6.26 -12.40
CA PHE A 510 -46.21 6.16 -11.46
C PHE A 510 -45.78 6.57 -10.06
N THR A 511 -46.68 7.22 -9.32
CA THR A 511 -46.50 7.70 -7.95
C THR A 511 -47.35 6.92 -6.94
N SER A 512 -48.20 6.00 -7.41
CA SER A 512 -48.96 5.07 -6.56
C SER A 512 -49.27 3.76 -7.27
N VAL A 513 -49.49 2.73 -6.47
CA VAL A 513 -49.85 1.37 -6.94
C VAL A 513 -51.19 1.45 -7.71
N GLU A 514 -52.17 2.17 -7.21
CA GLU A 514 -53.49 2.30 -7.81
C GLU A 514 -53.44 2.94 -9.20
N GLN A 515 -52.63 4.00 -9.35
CA GLN A 515 -52.37 4.64 -10.62
C GLN A 515 -51.74 3.67 -11.63
N ALA A 516 -50.68 2.94 -11.22
CA ALA A 516 -50.02 1.98 -12.09
C ALA A 516 -50.96 0.86 -12.52
N VAL A 517 -51.69 0.27 -11.60
CA VAL A 517 -52.67 -0.80 -11.89
C VAL A 517 -53.86 -0.36 -12.74
N ALA A 518 -54.27 0.89 -12.61
CA ALA A 518 -55.29 1.49 -13.49
C ALA A 518 -54.83 1.57 -14.96
N HIS A 519 -53.49 1.67 -15.17
CA HIS A 519 -52.87 1.72 -16.51
C HIS A 519 -52.50 0.36 -17.05
N TYR A 520 -52.79 -0.77 -16.35
CA TYR A 520 -52.51 -2.14 -16.81
C TYR A 520 -52.90 -2.40 -18.27
N PRO A 521 -54.08 -1.94 -18.77
CA PRO A 521 -54.45 -2.16 -20.18
C PRO A 521 -53.44 -1.65 -21.22
N LEU A 522 -52.61 -0.69 -20.88
CA LEU A 522 -51.54 -0.17 -21.77
C LEU A 522 -50.39 -1.17 -21.93
N PHE A 523 -50.23 -2.10 -20.96
CA PHE A 523 -49.12 -3.02 -20.87
C PHE A 523 -49.54 -4.49 -21.10
N GLU A 524 -50.82 -4.76 -21.11
CA GLU A 524 -51.34 -6.13 -21.32
C GLU A 524 -50.79 -6.74 -22.59
N GLY A 525 -50.24 -7.94 -22.51
CA GLY A 525 -49.61 -8.65 -23.62
C GLY A 525 -48.25 -8.14 -24.05
N LYS A 526 -47.78 -7.04 -23.49
CA LYS A 526 -46.44 -6.46 -23.85
C LYS A 526 -45.36 -6.97 -22.92
N ALA A 527 -44.18 -7.18 -23.49
CA ALA A 527 -42.97 -7.40 -22.73
C ALA A 527 -42.53 -6.08 -22.07
N VAL A 528 -42.42 -6.07 -20.75
CA VAL A 528 -42.11 -4.85 -19.99
C VAL A 528 -41.16 -5.14 -18.83
N VAL A 529 -40.48 -4.07 -18.39
CA VAL A 529 -39.67 -4.03 -17.17
C VAL A 529 -40.31 -3.07 -16.18
N ILE A 530 -40.60 -3.54 -14.98
CA ILE A 530 -41.09 -2.74 -13.85
C ILE A 530 -39.92 -2.53 -12.91
N LYS A 531 -39.62 -1.28 -12.59
CA LYS A 531 -38.47 -0.93 -11.72
C LYS A 531 -38.66 0.36 -10.94
N PRO A 532 -38.02 0.49 -9.78
CA PRO A 532 -37.91 1.75 -9.04
C PRO A 532 -37.18 2.82 -9.88
N LYS A 533 -37.46 4.10 -9.63
CA LYS A 533 -36.89 5.20 -10.38
C LYS A 533 -35.44 5.51 -9.99
N SER A 534 -35.12 5.46 -8.68
CA SER A 534 -33.85 5.99 -8.13
C SER A 534 -33.00 4.93 -7.43
N THR A 535 -33.36 3.66 -7.46
CA THR A 535 -32.60 2.60 -6.79
C THR A 535 -31.50 2.03 -7.69
N ASN A 536 -30.44 1.53 -7.03
CA ASN A 536 -29.30 0.87 -7.65
C ASN A 536 -29.29 -0.65 -7.37
N TYR A 537 -28.36 -1.38 -7.94
CA TYR A 537 -28.09 -2.83 -7.70
C TYR A 537 -29.22 -3.79 -8.10
N GLY A 538 -30.20 -3.35 -8.92
CA GLY A 538 -31.27 -4.24 -9.40
C GLY A 538 -32.36 -4.57 -8.38
N LEU A 539 -32.47 -3.79 -7.30
CA LEU A 539 -33.50 -3.97 -6.28
C LEU A 539 -34.88 -3.57 -6.85
N GLY A 540 -35.90 -4.37 -6.56
CA GLY A 540 -37.29 -4.10 -6.94
C GLY A 540 -37.59 -4.21 -8.44
N ILE A 541 -36.69 -4.82 -9.25
CA ILE A 541 -36.89 -4.99 -10.70
C ILE A 541 -37.65 -6.30 -10.99
N THR A 542 -38.72 -6.21 -11.77
CA THR A 542 -39.43 -7.37 -12.32
C THR A 542 -39.50 -7.26 -13.84
N ILE A 543 -39.20 -8.35 -14.55
CA ILE A 543 -39.16 -8.43 -16.01
C ILE A 543 -40.18 -9.42 -16.51
N PHE A 544 -41.09 -8.97 -17.40
CA PHE A 544 -42.05 -9.79 -18.10
C PHE A 544 -41.65 -9.94 -19.57
N GLN A 545 -40.75 -10.90 -19.86
CA GLN A 545 -40.19 -11.12 -21.21
C GLN A 545 -41.22 -11.64 -22.21
N GLN A 546 -42.15 -12.46 -21.76
CA GLN A 546 -43.19 -13.07 -22.58
C GLN A 546 -44.50 -12.23 -22.63
N GLY A 547 -44.46 -11.06 -22.06
CA GLY A 547 -45.60 -10.18 -21.92
C GLY A 547 -46.35 -10.37 -20.60
N VAL A 548 -46.92 -9.29 -20.10
CA VAL A 548 -47.73 -9.26 -18.91
C VAL A 548 -49.16 -9.68 -19.24
N THR A 549 -49.61 -10.88 -18.81
CA THR A 549 -50.91 -11.44 -19.13
C THR A 549 -51.87 -11.46 -17.94
N ASN A 550 -51.38 -11.22 -16.73
CA ASN A 550 -52.13 -11.25 -15.49
C ASN A 550 -52.02 -9.91 -14.74
N ARG A 551 -53.18 -9.33 -14.42
CA ARG A 551 -53.24 -8.05 -13.71
C ARG A 551 -52.76 -8.13 -12.26
N ASP A 552 -52.93 -9.28 -11.61
CA ASP A 552 -52.52 -9.49 -10.22
C ASP A 552 -50.97 -9.64 -10.14
N ASP A 553 -50.36 -10.33 -11.10
CA ASP A 553 -48.89 -10.42 -11.21
C ASP A 553 -48.29 -9.02 -11.51
N PHE A 554 -48.94 -8.25 -12.37
CA PHE A 554 -48.55 -6.84 -12.63
C PHE A 554 -48.64 -6.00 -11.35
N ARG A 555 -49.72 -6.11 -10.59
CA ARG A 555 -49.90 -5.43 -9.32
C ARG A 555 -48.79 -5.80 -8.34
N GLN A 556 -48.54 -7.11 -8.19
CA GLN A 556 -47.49 -7.60 -7.28
C GLN A 556 -46.11 -7.05 -7.65
N ALA A 557 -45.76 -7.02 -8.93
CA ALA A 557 -44.50 -6.47 -9.42
C ALA A 557 -44.38 -4.96 -9.15
N ILE A 558 -45.47 -4.21 -9.33
CA ILE A 558 -45.57 -2.79 -8.99
C ILE A 558 -45.38 -2.58 -7.47
N GLU A 559 -46.04 -3.38 -6.64
CA GLU A 559 -45.91 -3.29 -5.17
C GLU A 559 -44.49 -3.61 -4.70
N ILE A 560 -43.82 -4.60 -5.33
CA ILE A 560 -42.41 -4.90 -5.06
C ILE A 560 -41.53 -3.68 -5.36
N ALA A 561 -41.74 -3.04 -6.50
CA ALA A 561 -40.95 -1.85 -6.87
C ALA A 561 -41.24 -0.64 -5.94
N PHE A 562 -42.50 -0.44 -5.50
CA PHE A 562 -42.85 0.62 -4.55
C PHE A 562 -42.36 0.41 -3.12
N ARG A 563 -41.93 -0.81 -2.74
CA ARG A 563 -41.24 -1.04 -1.46
C ARG A 563 -39.85 -0.43 -1.44
N GLU A 564 -39.25 -0.30 -2.62
CA GLU A 564 -37.86 0.18 -2.77
C GLU A 564 -37.78 1.69 -3.07
N ASP A 565 -38.85 2.28 -3.68
CA ASP A 565 -38.87 3.70 -4.07
C ASP A 565 -40.27 4.27 -4.02
N LYS A 566 -40.39 5.58 -3.90
CA LYS A 566 -41.66 6.35 -3.93
C LYS A 566 -42.20 6.50 -5.34
N GLU A 567 -41.39 6.31 -6.35
CA GLU A 567 -41.74 6.44 -7.76
C GLU A 567 -41.26 5.18 -8.51
N VAL A 568 -42.17 4.63 -9.33
CA VAL A 568 -41.94 3.41 -10.12
C VAL A 568 -42.15 3.71 -11.60
N MET A 569 -41.37 3.04 -12.44
CA MET A 569 -41.50 3.13 -13.89
C MET A 569 -41.79 1.76 -14.48
N VAL A 570 -42.64 1.75 -15.51
CA VAL A 570 -42.86 0.60 -16.39
C VAL A 570 -42.33 0.98 -17.77
N GLU A 571 -41.43 0.19 -18.33
CA GLU A 571 -40.77 0.45 -19.60
C GLU A 571 -40.81 -0.74 -20.55
N ASP A 572 -40.68 -0.44 -21.85
CA ASP A 572 -40.59 -1.48 -22.87
C ASP A 572 -39.38 -2.37 -22.63
N TYR A 573 -39.57 -3.70 -22.72
CA TYR A 573 -38.47 -4.65 -22.66
C TYR A 573 -37.67 -4.63 -23.95
N LEU A 574 -36.36 -4.47 -23.84
CA LEU A 574 -35.43 -4.57 -24.97
C LEU A 574 -34.90 -6.00 -25.10
N VAL A 575 -35.05 -6.60 -26.25
CA VAL A 575 -34.52 -7.93 -26.55
C VAL A 575 -33.05 -7.83 -26.92
N GLY A 576 -32.19 -8.66 -26.32
CA GLY A 576 -30.74 -8.71 -26.63
C GLY A 576 -29.91 -9.02 -25.39
N THR A 577 -28.62 -8.91 -25.57
CA THR A 577 -27.62 -9.14 -24.53
C THR A 577 -27.11 -7.80 -24.00
N GLU A 578 -27.00 -7.72 -22.68
CA GLU A 578 -26.51 -6.53 -21.99
C GLU A 578 -24.98 -6.50 -21.96
N TYR A 579 -24.41 -5.35 -22.36
CA TYR A 579 -22.97 -5.08 -22.29
C TYR A 579 -22.72 -3.79 -21.51
N ARG A 580 -21.72 -3.84 -20.61
CA ARG A 580 -21.22 -2.68 -19.85
C ARG A 580 -20.00 -2.10 -20.57
N PHE A 581 -20.10 -0.87 -20.99
CA PHE A 581 -19.02 -0.07 -21.60
C PHE A 581 -18.41 0.85 -20.53
N PHE A 582 -17.10 0.88 -20.44
CA PHE A 582 -16.37 1.86 -19.64
C PHE A 582 -15.77 2.90 -20.58
N VAL A 583 -16.23 4.13 -20.45
CA VAL A 583 -15.80 5.27 -21.28
C VAL A 583 -14.97 6.22 -20.41
N LEU A 584 -13.85 6.67 -20.96
CA LEU A 584 -12.98 7.68 -20.37
C LEU A 584 -12.60 8.71 -21.45
N GLY A 585 -12.98 9.96 -21.26
CA GLY A 585 -12.77 11.03 -22.25
C GLY A 585 -13.50 10.73 -23.56
N ASP A 586 -12.72 10.54 -24.62
CA ASP A 586 -13.21 10.33 -25.97
C ASP A 586 -13.05 8.87 -26.44
N GLU A 587 -12.84 7.95 -25.51
CA GLU A 587 -12.54 6.54 -25.82
C GLU A 587 -13.32 5.56 -24.93
N THR A 588 -13.82 4.49 -25.54
CA THR A 588 -14.31 3.32 -24.81
C THR A 588 -13.13 2.37 -24.56
N LEU A 589 -12.67 2.33 -23.32
CA LEU A 589 -11.48 1.58 -22.92
C LEU A 589 -11.75 0.11 -22.64
N ALA A 590 -12.96 -0.23 -22.22
CA ALA A 590 -13.32 -1.61 -21.90
C ALA A 590 -14.80 -1.88 -22.11
N VAL A 591 -15.10 -3.12 -22.50
CA VAL A 591 -16.48 -3.63 -22.63
C VAL A 591 -16.57 -4.99 -21.96
N LEU A 592 -17.57 -5.17 -21.10
CA LEU A 592 -17.87 -6.44 -20.43
C LEU A 592 -19.22 -7.00 -20.85
N LEU A 593 -19.27 -8.31 -21.03
CA LEU A 593 -20.48 -9.10 -20.91
C LEU A 593 -20.62 -9.52 -19.43
N ARG A 594 -21.76 -9.21 -18.82
CA ARG A 594 -22.13 -9.69 -17.50
C ARG A 594 -23.03 -10.90 -17.64
N VAL A 595 -22.59 -12.03 -17.09
CA VAL A 595 -23.35 -13.30 -17.15
C VAL A 595 -23.95 -13.58 -15.78
N PRO A 596 -25.24 -13.95 -15.69
CA PRO A 596 -25.85 -14.36 -14.43
C PRO A 596 -25.08 -15.48 -13.75
N ALA A 597 -25.20 -15.57 -12.42
CA ALA A 597 -24.60 -16.65 -11.65
C ALA A 597 -25.03 -18.01 -12.23
N ASN A 598 -24.05 -18.84 -12.59
CA ASN A 598 -24.25 -20.12 -13.27
C ASN A 598 -23.15 -21.11 -12.93
N VAL A 599 -23.41 -22.38 -13.21
CA VAL A 599 -22.39 -23.43 -13.28
C VAL A 599 -22.59 -24.27 -14.55
N ILE A 600 -21.51 -24.91 -15.01
CA ILE A 600 -21.56 -25.80 -16.19
C ILE A 600 -21.42 -27.23 -15.71
N GLY A 601 -22.39 -28.07 -16.03
CA GLY A 601 -22.40 -29.51 -15.71
C GLY A 601 -21.19 -30.22 -16.33
N ASP A 602 -20.60 -31.12 -15.57
CA ASP A 602 -19.52 -32.00 -16.03
C ASP A 602 -19.99 -33.49 -16.15
N GLY A 603 -21.25 -33.76 -15.81
CA GLY A 603 -21.86 -35.09 -15.81
C GLY A 603 -21.49 -35.97 -14.60
N VAL A 604 -20.74 -35.44 -13.63
CA VAL A 604 -20.21 -36.17 -12.47
C VAL A 604 -20.56 -35.48 -11.15
N LYS A 605 -20.31 -34.17 -11.06
CA LYS A 605 -20.51 -33.39 -9.83
C LYS A 605 -21.92 -32.86 -9.72
N THR A 606 -22.41 -32.79 -8.48
CA THR A 606 -23.66 -32.09 -8.15
C THR A 606 -23.54 -30.58 -8.40
N VAL A 607 -24.69 -29.92 -8.53
CA VAL A 607 -24.72 -28.43 -8.62
C VAL A 607 -23.97 -27.80 -7.47
N ARG A 608 -24.11 -28.30 -6.23
CA ARG A 608 -23.41 -27.83 -5.04
C ARG A 608 -21.89 -27.92 -5.20
N GLU A 609 -21.37 -29.07 -5.59
CA GLU A 609 -19.94 -29.30 -5.82
C GLU A 609 -19.39 -28.45 -6.94
N LEU A 610 -20.17 -28.19 -8.00
CA LEU A 610 -19.79 -27.27 -9.09
C LEU A 610 -19.74 -25.81 -8.61
N VAL A 611 -20.68 -25.39 -7.75
CA VAL A 611 -20.67 -24.06 -7.12
C VAL A 611 -19.48 -23.91 -6.19
N ASP A 612 -19.17 -24.91 -5.36
CA ASP A 612 -18.02 -24.89 -4.47
C ASP A 612 -16.69 -24.80 -5.25
N ALA A 613 -16.57 -25.58 -6.32
CA ALA A 613 -15.42 -25.54 -7.22
C ALA A 613 -15.26 -24.14 -7.88
N LYS A 614 -16.36 -23.54 -8.34
CA LYS A 614 -16.34 -22.21 -8.94
C LYS A 614 -16.05 -21.11 -7.91
N ASN A 615 -16.52 -21.27 -6.68
CA ASN A 615 -16.26 -20.37 -5.56
C ASN A 615 -14.82 -20.45 -5.02
N ALA A 616 -14.06 -21.49 -5.37
CA ALA A 616 -12.64 -21.61 -5.07
C ALA A 616 -11.75 -20.71 -5.97
N ASP A 617 -12.30 -20.06 -6.99
CA ASP A 617 -11.59 -19.10 -7.82
C ASP A 617 -11.07 -17.93 -6.95
N PRO A 618 -9.75 -17.56 -7.04
CA PRO A 618 -9.17 -16.50 -6.24
C PRO A 618 -9.83 -15.12 -6.38
N LEU A 619 -10.50 -14.86 -7.51
CA LEU A 619 -11.24 -13.61 -7.72
C LEU A 619 -12.56 -13.55 -6.95
N ARG A 620 -13.05 -14.70 -6.43
CA ARG A 620 -14.32 -14.79 -5.72
C ARG A 620 -14.13 -14.71 -4.21
N GLY A 621 -14.91 -13.87 -3.56
CA GLY A 621 -14.85 -13.68 -2.12
C GLY A 621 -16.15 -13.21 -1.51
N ASP A 622 -16.14 -13.11 -0.20
CA ASP A 622 -17.24 -12.60 0.60
C ASP A 622 -17.13 -11.07 0.74
N GLY A 623 -18.26 -10.38 0.75
CA GLY A 623 -18.30 -8.93 0.95
C GLY A 623 -17.92 -8.10 -0.31
N SER A 624 -17.63 -6.80 -0.15
CA SER A 624 -17.31 -5.87 -1.23
C SER A 624 -15.82 -5.81 -1.60
N ARG A 625 -15.01 -6.71 -1.06
CA ARG A 625 -13.55 -6.68 -1.10
C ARG A 625 -12.93 -7.74 -2.02
N SER A 626 -13.72 -8.26 -2.94
CA SER A 626 -13.28 -9.17 -4.01
C SER A 626 -13.85 -8.74 -5.35
N PRO A 627 -13.14 -8.94 -6.47
CA PRO A 627 -13.63 -8.58 -7.80
C PRO A 627 -14.97 -9.23 -8.15
N LEU A 628 -15.16 -10.48 -7.74
CA LEU A 628 -16.37 -11.26 -7.92
C LEU A 628 -16.90 -11.75 -6.58
N LYS A 629 -18.22 -11.91 -6.49
CA LYS A 629 -18.87 -12.49 -5.32
C LYS A 629 -18.93 -14.01 -5.43
N LYS A 630 -18.89 -14.69 -4.28
CA LYS A 630 -19.26 -16.11 -4.20
C LYS A 630 -20.71 -16.31 -4.60
N ILE A 631 -20.96 -17.37 -5.33
CA ILE A 631 -22.31 -17.83 -5.67
C ILE A 631 -22.91 -18.44 -4.41
N ALA A 632 -24.07 -17.95 -4.00
CA ALA A 632 -24.85 -18.54 -2.92
C ALA A 632 -25.71 -19.71 -3.44
N LEU A 633 -26.16 -20.57 -2.55
CA LEU A 633 -27.22 -21.55 -2.77
C LEU A 633 -28.36 -21.30 -1.78
N GLY A 634 -28.79 -20.04 -1.68
CA GLY A 634 -29.91 -19.62 -0.85
C GLY A 634 -31.29 -19.94 -1.48
N GLU A 635 -32.33 -19.36 -0.89
CA GLU A 635 -33.72 -19.61 -1.33
C GLU A 635 -33.98 -19.22 -2.79
N ILE A 636 -33.37 -18.12 -3.25
CA ILE A 636 -33.59 -17.61 -4.62
C ILE A 636 -32.90 -18.54 -5.64
N GLU A 637 -31.69 -19.00 -5.37
CA GLU A 637 -30.98 -19.94 -6.23
C GLU A 637 -31.69 -21.30 -6.28
N GLN A 638 -32.22 -21.75 -5.16
CA GLN A 638 -33.00 -22.98 -5.11
C GLN A 638 -34.31 -22.87 -5.91
N LEU A 639 -34.99 -21.73 -5.88
CA LEU A 639 -36.15 -21.47 -6.74
C LEU A 639 -35.76 -21.49 -8.21
N GLN A 640 -34.65 -20.85 -8.58
CA GLN A 640 -34.16 -20.86 -9.95
C GLN A 640 -33.77 -22.27 -10.43
N LEU A 641 -33.21 -23.09 -9.56
CA LEU A 641 -32.94 -24.51 -9.84
C LEU A 641 -34.24 -25.28 -10.06
N LYS A 642 -35.26 -25.07 -9.21
CA LYS A 642 -36.55 -25.74 -9.29
C LYS A 642 -37.28 -25.47 -10.60
N GLU A 643 -37.20 -24.23 -11.13
CA GLU A 643 -37.74 -23.86 -12.44
C GLU A 643 -37.07 -24.64 -13.59
N GLN A 644 -35.82 -25.07 -13.41
CA GLN A 644 -35.08 -25.91 -14.36
C GLN A 644 -35.21 -27.41 -14.08
N GLY A 645 -36.03 -27.80 -13.10
CA GLY A 645 -36.20 -29.18 -12.70
C GLY A 645 -35.03 -29.79 -11.95
N LEU A 646 -34.18 -28.90 -11.33
CA LEU A 646 -32.95 -29.27 -10.65
C LEU A 646 -33.05 -28.98 -9.14
N THR A 647 -32.13 -29.58 -8.38
CA THR A 647 -31.85 -29.30 -6.97
C THR A 647 -30.35 -29.08 -6.78
N PRO A 648 -29.88 -28.58 -5.64
CA PRO A 648 -28.47 -28.53 -5.36
C PRO A 648 -27.71 -29.85 -5.44
N GLU A 649 -28.42 -30.96 -5.23
CA GLU A 649 -27.89 -32.33 -5.26
C GLU A 649 -28.01 -32.98 -6.64
N SER A 650 -28.65 -32.33 -7.62
CA SER A 650 -28.75 -32.83 -9.00
C SER A 650 -27.40 -32.81 -9.67
N VAL A 651 -27.11 -33.80 -10.52
CA VAL A 651 -25.92 -33.90 -11.38
C VAL A 651 -26.32 -33.47 -12.79
N PRO A 652 -25.94 -32.22 -13.22
CA PRO A 652 -26.23 -31.74 -14.57
C PRO A 652 -25.41 -32.49 -15.61
N THR A 653 -25.97 -32.67 -16.81
CA THR A 653 -25.24 -33.31 -17.91
C THR A 653 -24.03 -32.46 -18.33
N SER A 654 -23.03 -33.13 -18.92
CA SER A 654 -21.82 -32.42 -19.41
C SER A 654 -22.18 -31.32 -20.43
N GLY A 655 -21.70 -30.12 -20.18
CA GLY A 655 -21.99 -28.92 -20.99
C GLY A 655 -23.33 -28.24 -20.68
N GLN A 656 -24.18 -28.78 -19.81
CA GLN A 656 -25.41 -28.13 -19.41
C GLN A 656 -25.14 -26.88 -18.57
N ILE A 657 -25.63 -25.72 -19.04
CA ILE A 657 -25.56 -24.47 -18.27
C ILE A 657 -26.70 -24.47 -17.26
N VAL A 658 -26.40 -24.44 -15.97
CA VAL A 658 -27.36 -24.34 -14.87
C VAL A 658 -27.34 -22.91 -14.37
N GLN A 659 -28.43 -22.17 -14.60
CA GLN A 659 -28.58 -20.79 -14.11
C GLN A 659 -28.97 -20.79 -12.64
N LEU A 660 -28.34 -19.96 -11.84
CA LEU A 660 -28.57 -19.80 -10.41
C LEU A 660 -29.23 -18.46 -10.07
N ARG A 661 -29.16 -17.51 -10.98
CA ARG A 661 -29.83 -16.20 -10.90
C ARG A 661 -30.34 -15.77 -12.26
N ALA A 662 -31.42 -14.97 -12.26
CA ALA A 662 -31.95 -14.37 -13.49
C ALA A 662 -31.23 -13.06 -13.85
N ASN A 663 -30.70 -12.31 -12.86
CA ASN A 663 -30.00 -11.07 -13.09
C ASN A 663 -28.49 -11.29 -13.34
N SER A 664 -27.89 -10.43 -14.14
CA SER A 664 -26.47 -10.48 -14.52
C SER A 664 -25.54 -9.74 -13.55
N ASN A 665 -26.00 -9.40 -12.34
CA ASN A 665 -25.20 -8.64 -11.38
C ASN A 665 -24.04 -9.47 -10.81
N ILE A 666 -22.84 -8.92 -10.86
CA ILE A 666 -21.64 -9.50 -10.25
C ILE A 666 -21.78 -9.59 -8.73
N SER A 667 -22.52 -8.65 -8.13
CA SER A 667 -22.83 -8.67 -6.68
C SER A 667 -23.66 -9.86 -6.22
N THR A 668 -24.27 -10.61 -7.13
CA THR A 668 -25.06 -11.83 -6.86
C THR A 668 -24.39 -13.12 -7.34
N GLY A 669 -23.08 -13.08 -7.60
CA GLY A 669 -22.29 -14.23 -8.05
C GLY A 669 -22.15 -14.37 -9.58
N GLY A 670 -22.56 -13.35 -10.34
CA GLY A 670 -22.40 -13.32 -11.79
C GLY A 670 -20.92 -13.27 -12.22
N ASP A 671 -20.68 -13.56 -13.51
CA ASP A 671 -19.35 -13.52 -14.12
C ASP A 671 -19.18 -12.26 -14.96
N SER A 672 -17.92 -11.77 -15.07
CA SER A 672 -17.50 -10.69 -15.95
C SER A 672 -16.62 -11.26 -17.07
N ILE A 673 -17.00 -11.04 -18.32
CA ILE A 673 -16.24 -11.50 -19.50
C ILE A 673 -15.82 -10.30 -20.32
N ASP A 674 -14.50 -10.14 -20.54
CA ASP A 674 -13.99 -9.07 -21.40
C ASP A 674 -14.38 -9.30 -22.85
N MET A 675 -15.07 -8.33 -23.45
CA MET A 675 -15.53 -8.34 -24.84
C MET A 675 -14.95 -7.16 -25.63
N THR A 676 -13.97 -6.46 -25.08
CA THR A 676 -13.45 -5.20 -25.63
C THR A 676 -12.94 -5.36 -27.06
N ASP A 677 -12.16 -6.43 -27.32
CA ASP A 677 -11.56 -6.66 -28.64
C ASP A 677 -12.56 -7.21 -29.66
N GLN A 678 -13.66 -7.82 -29.20
CA GLN A 678 -14.73 -8.38 -30.03
C GLN A 678 -15.85 -7.37 -30.32
N MET A 679 -15.93 -6.28 -29.54
CA MET A 679 -16.98 -5.28 -29.70
C MET A 679 -16.73 -4.42 -30.97
N HIS A 680 -17.76 -4.32 -31.82
CA HIS A 680 -17.69 -3.48 -33.02
C HIS A 680 -17.49 -2.00 -32.66
N GLU A 681 -16.63 -1.30 -33.40
CA GLU A 681 -16.25 0.10 -33.13
C GLU A 681 -17.43 1.06 -33.10
N SER A 682 -18.49 0.78 -33.89
CA SER A 682 -19.69 1.62 -33.86
C SER A 682 -20.41 1.67 -32.50
N TYR A 683 -20.38 0.57 -31.74
CA TYR A 683 -20.93 0.54 -30.37
C TYR A 683 -20.02 1.26 -29.39
N LYS A 684 -18.68 1.16 -29.57
CA LYS A 684 -17.74 1.92 -28.76
C LYS A 684 -17.92 3.44 -28.96
N ALA A 685 -18.02 3.87 -30.22
CA ALA A 685 -18.29 5.27 -30.56
C ALA A 685 -19.65 5.74 -30.05
N LEU A 686 -20.66 4.86 -30.07
CA LEU A 686 -21.98 5.13 -29.51
C LEU A 686 -21.90 5.41 -28.00
N ALA A 687 -21.18 4.58 -27.24
CA ALA A 687 -21.00 4.77 -25.80
C ALA A 687 -20.28 6.08 -25.47
N VAL A 688 -19.29 6.48 -26.27
CA VAL A 688 -18.64 7.81 -26.17
C VAL A 688 -19.66 8.93 -26.38
N GLY A 689 -20.49 8.85 -27.45
CA GLY A 689 -21.52 9.84 -27.73
C GLY A 689 -22.55 9.97 -26.57
N ILE A 690 -22.95 8.86 -25.97
CA ILE A 690 -23.83 8.82 -24.78
C ILE A 690 -23.16 9.52 -23.61
N THR A 691 -21.90 9.24 -23.34
CA THR A 691 -21.13 9.87 -22.25
C THR A 691 -21.05 11.38 -22.43
N HIS A 692 -20.77 11.85 -23.65
CA HIS A 692 -20.73 13.28 -23.97
C HIS A 692 -22.10 13.97 -23.80
N ALA A 693 -23.19 13.29 -24.19
CA ALA A 693 -24.53 13.82 -24.01
C ALA A 693 -24.90 14.02 -22.53
N MET A 694 -24.30 13.25 -21.62
CA MET A 694 -24.42 13.42 -20.18
C MET A 694 -23.50 14.51 -19.60
N GLY A 695 -22.58 15.08 -20.40
CA GLY A 695 -21.54 15.99 -19.94
C GLY A 695 -20.49 15.34 -19.04
N ALA A 696 -20.35 14.02 -19.09
CA ALA A 696 -19.40 13.25 -18.30
C ALA A 696 -18.09 13.02 -19.05
N LYS A 697 -17.00 12.80 -18.29
CA LYS A 697 -15.70 12.32 -18.78
C LYS A 697 -15.47 10.86 -18.41
N VAL A 698 -16.03 10.41 -17.29
CA VAL A 698 -16.00 9.00 -16.88
C VAL A 698 -17.42 8.48 -16.79
N CYS A 699 -17.74 7.44 -17.53
CA CYS A 699 -19.10 6.90 -17.56
C CYS A 699 -19.11 5.38 -17.80
N GLY A 700 -20.00 4.69 -17.10
CA GLY A 700 -20.38 3.31 -17.38
C GLY A 700 -21.69 3.30 -18.17
N VAL A 701 -21.66 2.84 -19.42
CA VAL A 701 -22.86 2.78 -20.28
C VAL A 701 -23.34 1.35 -20.42
N ASP A 702 -24.61 1.08 -20.14
CA ASP A 702 -25.24 -0.23 -20.31
C ASP A 702 -26.10 -0.22 -21.58
N LEU A 703 -25.69 -1.06 -22.54
CA LEU A 703 -26.38 -1.23 -23.82
C LEU A 703 -26.97 -2.65 -23.94
N ILE A 704 -28.20 -2.77 -24.39
CA ILE A 704 -28.74 -4.03 -24.93
C ILE A 704 -28.42 -4.07 -26.42
N ILE A 705 -27.82 -5.16 -26.86
CA ILE A 705 -27.44 -5.42 -28.25
C ILE A 705 -28.02 -6.78 -28.66
N PRO A 706 -28.98 -6.83 -29.61
CA PRO A 706 -29.58 -8.08 -30.09
C PRO A 706 -28.58 -8.96 -30.85
N ASP A 707 -27.74 -8.37 -31.67
CA ASP A 707 -26.79 -9.07 -32.56
C ASP A 707 -25.48 -8.31 -32.69
N LEU A 708 -24.42 -8.83 -32.09
CA LEU A 708 -23.07 -8.24 -32.14
C LEU A 708 -22.43 -8.27 -33.54
N SER A 709 -22.92 -9.14 -34.42
CA SER A 709 -22.36 -9.24 -35.80
C SER A 709 -22.75 -8.05 -36.67
N GLN A 710 -23.74 -7.27 -36.25
CA GLN A 710 -24.24 -6.08 -36.97
C GLN A 710 -23.71 -4.81 -36.32
N PRO A 711 -23.31 -3.79 -37.13
CA PRO A 711 -22.95 -2.48 -36.58
C PRO A 711 -24.15 -1.79 -35.95
N ALA A 712 -23.90 -0.84 -35.06
CA ALA A 712 -24.93 -0.01 -34.47
C ALA A 712 -25.70 0.76 -35.56
N ARG A 713 -27.04 0.68 -35.52
CA ARG A 713 -27.95 1.42 -36.40
C ARG A 713 -28.81 2.38 -35.56
N PRO A 714 -29.27 3.51 -36.10
CA PRO A 714 -30.04 4.53 -35.36
C PRO A 714 -31.50 4.11 -35.17
N ASN A 715 -31.71 2.89 -34.63
CA ASN A 715 -33.05 2.37 -34.30
C ASN A 715 -32.96 1.40 -33.11
N LEU A 716 -34.08 1.11 -32.44
CA LEU A 716 -34.18 0.21 -31.28
C LEU A 716 -33.96 -1.27 -31.66
N ASP A 717 -34.07 -1.64 -32.93
CA ASP A 717 -33.89 -3.03 -33.35
C ASP A 717 -32.40 -3.46 -33.32
N SER A 718 -31.47 -2.48 -33.35
CA SER A 718 -30.03 -2.76 -33.31
C SER A 718 -29.35 -2.51 -31.97
N TRP A 719 -29.94 -1.72 -31.07
CA TRP A 719 -29.45 -1.42 -29.75
C TRP A 719 -30.42 -0.56 -28.94
N GLY A 720 -30.25 -0.53 -27.61
CA GLY A 720 -30.93 0.42 -26.73
C GLY A 720 -30.14 0.68 -25.48
N VAL A 721 -30.22 1.93 -24.98
CA VAL A 721 -29.54 2.33 -23.73
C VAL A 721 -30.42 1.98 -22.54
N ILE A 722 -29.91 1.13 -21.65
CA ILE A 722 -30.59 0.81 -20.37
C ILE A 722 -30.30 1.90 -19.35
N GLU A 723 -29.02 2.24 -19.18
CA GLU A 723 -28.53 3.07 -18.10
C GLU A 723 -27.18 3.71 -18.45
N ALA A 724 -26.95 4.91 -17.93
CA ALA A 724 -25.64 5.54 -17.86
C ALA A 724 -25.31 5.77 -16.38
N ASN A 725 -24.11 5.38 -15.97
CA ASN A 725 -23.70 5.36 -14.57
C ASN A 725 -22.50 6.27 -14.37
N PHE A 726 -22.55 7.18 -13.41
CA PHE A 726 -21.37 7.82 -12.85
C PHE A 726 -20.63 6.82 -11.92
N ASN A 727 -19.36 7.10 -11.64
CA ASN A 727 -18.53 6.24 -10.80
C ASN A 727 -18.62 4.74 -11.16
N PRO A 728 -18.35 4.36 -12.43
CA PRO A 728 -18.46 2.97 -12.85
C PRO A 728 -17.37 2.14 -12.18
N MET A 729 -17.74 0.96 -11.66
CA MET A 729 -16.82 0.03 -11.02
C MET A 729 -15.76 -0.45 -12.02
N MET A 730 -14.48 -0.15 -11.75
CA MET A 730 -13.35 -0.53 -12.60
C MET A 730 -12.92 -1.98 -12.39
N MET A 731 -13.09 -2.53 -11.19
CA MET A 731 -12.51 -3.82 -10.82
C MET A 731 -12.93 -4.98 -11.68
N MET A 732 -14.20 -5.01 -12.13
CA MET A 732 -14.71 -6.05 -13.03
C MET A 732 -14.05 -6.04 -14.40
N HIS A 733 -13.48 -4.91 -14.84
CA HIS A 733 -12.73 -4.75 -16.08
C HIS A 733 -11.22 -5.03 -15.88
N ILE A 734 -10.69 -4.65 -14.70
CA ILE A 734 -9.27 -4.89 -14.36
C ILE A 734 -9.05 -6.37 -14.06
N PHE A 735 -9.99 -7.01 -13.39
CA PHE A 735 -9.95 -8.43 -13.02
C PHE A 735 -11.20 -9.17 -13.53
N PRO A 736 -11.37 -9.32 -14.87
CA PRO A 736 -12.48 -10.08 -15.41
C PRO A 736 -12.34 -11.56 -15.06
N TYR A 737 -13.49 -12.26 -14.90
CA TYR A 737 -13.50 -13.72 -14.73
C TYR A 737 -12.88 -14.42 -15.94
N GLN A 738 -13.13 -13.89 -17.14
CA GLN A 738 -12.59 -14.43 -18.38
C GLN A 738 -12.19 -13.30 -19.34
N GLY A 739 -11.08 -13.46 -20.04
CA GLY A 739 -10.58 -12.51 -21.03
C GLY A 739 -9.39 -11.69 -20.53
N LYS A 740 -9.15 -10.52 -21.10
CA LYS A 740 -7.98 -9.68 -20.83
C LYS A 740 -8.27 -8.69 -19.71
N SER A 741 -7.31 -8.52 -18.82
CA SER A 741 -7.30 -7.40 -17.84
C SER A 741 -7.19 -6.06 -18.57
N ARG A 742 -8.06 -5.11 -18.23
CA ARG A 742 -8.04 -3.73 -18.76
C ARG A 742 -7.64 -2.79 -17.61
N ARG A 743 -6.39 -2.35 -17.61
CA ARG A 743 -5.81 -1.55 -16.52
C ARG A 743 -6.30 -0.08 -16.56
N LEU A 744 -7.60 0.12 -16.31
CA LEU A 744 -8.29 1.42 -16.44
C LEU A 744 -7.71 2.53 -15.56
N THR A 745 -7.16 2.17 -14.40
CA THR A 745 -6.52 3.12 -13.47
C THR A 745 -5.35 3.86 -14.09
N GLN A 746 -4.57 3.21 -14.97
CA GLN A 746 -3.48 3.87 -15.70
C GLN A 746 -4.01 4.93 -16.67
N ASN A 747 -5.16 4.68 -17.31
CA ASN A 747 -5.79 5.63 -18.19
C ASN A 747 -6.36 6.83 -17.40
N VAL A 748 -6.93 6.60 -16.22
CA VAL A 748 -7.37 7.67 -15.31
C VAL A 748 -6.17 8.54 -14.92
N ILE A 749 -5.04 7.94 -14.51
CA ILE A 749 -3.81 8.69 -14.19
C ILE A 749 -3.34 9.52 -15.39
N LYS A 750 -3.30 8.92 -16.60
CA LYS A 750 -2.89 9.62 -17.82
C LYS A 750 -3.82 10.79 -18.18
N MET A 751 -5.12 10.66 -17.92
CA MET A 751 -6.08 11.74 -18.13
C MET A 751 -5.84 12.90 -17.15
N LEU A 752 -5.57 12.59 -15.88
CA LEU A 752 -5.33 13.58 -14.84
C LEU A 752 -3.95 14.24 -14.96
N PHE A 753 -2.94 13.48 -15.33
CA PHE A 753 -1.54 13.92 -15.42
C PHE A 753 -0.97 13.61 -16.82
N PRO A 754 -1.40 14.36 -17.87
CA PRO A 754 -0.94 14.13 -19.24
C PRO A 754 0.55 14.43 -19.42
N GLU A 755 1.18 15.15 -18.49
CA GLU A 755 2.61 15.45 -18.44
C GLU A 755 3.47 14.29 -17.94
N LEU A 756 2.89 13.21 -17.43
CA LEU A 756 3.65 12.01 -17.05
C LEU A 756 4.32 11.39 -18.27
N PRO A 757 5.60 10.97 -18.16
CA PRO A 757 6.36 10.37 -19.25
C PRO A 757 5.76 9.06 -19.79
#